data_e94b218bd546b7534d12a6b4345e6857
#
_entry.id   e94b218bd546b7534d12a6b4345e6857
#
_cell.length_a   1.000
_cell.length_b   1.000
_cell.length_c   1.000
_cell.angle_alpha   90.00
_cell.angle_beta   90.00
_cell.angle_gamma   90.00
#
_symmetry.space_group_name_H-M   'P 1'
#
loop_
_entity.id
_entity.type
_entity.pdbx_description
1 polymer ?
#
loop_
_entity_poly.entity_id
_entity_poly.type
_entity_poly.pdbx_seq_one_letter_code
_entity_poly.pdbx_strand_id
1 'polypeptide(L)'
;LVGMSSGITLQQISGEPGAAPAIRVRGAGSINSGNDPLFVIDGYPTTDAELFNNINPADIADIQILKDAASSAIYGSKAGNGVIIVTTKQGQTGKPKVSFSTQVGWSEAQNYVDVLEADDYMDMIIEARTNNGSIQNFPKLIQMRESGNYENTNWQDAIFRNALNYRGTATITGGTEVLKYNFSANYQNEDGILLNSFYKRVGIKGGFEANLSKKIKLGVNFSTTYSKRRLQQPTGGNTEDVTGVIAQALSMPPILPVYQNNGDYTQIAQHYADLGLNNQLRNPVSNLLENRNDKWSIRTMSNAYFEVKPIKGLTLRTSVNFTTNAAKQDYYQSAFLLGKSYTGNKSTPDLTSIDGYRLSGFGYNAYWSTTATYDVTFNEKHHLNTMIGYDFEYNSDFEVQQDDRTDSDNPIAYNNTSITNVNGAKLWTGSSEYSNYVFDAMFARLVYDYNYKYVLSDSVRRDRSSKFGPDKRAGWFYSGSVAWNITEEDFMKDIHWLDIAKLRASYGITGNDQIGNDYAWISTISSDQNVVFGTTAIPTYYPSGYSNRQLGWEKNKQMDLGFDIGVFNALNIVVDLYKRTSDIVMPANIPNFNGIAGSVYMNAGQIENKGIEIQVSATPFKGDFSWETTLSWSKNNNKILSLANNQNQLANASAGTKWGNVMRNYVGRPMGDMYMLKVIGTFN
;
A
#
# COMPACT_ATOMS: atom_id res chain seq x y z
N LEU A 1 -9.76 -1.11 -11.25
CA LEU A 1 -9.35 -2.52 -11.00
C LEU A 1 -10.36 -3.30 -10.16
N VAL A 2 -11.17 -2.62 -9.31
CA VAL A 2 -12.19 -3.29 -8.48
C VAL A 2 -13.24 -3.94 -9.40
N GLY A 3 -13.46 -5.24 -9.22
CA GLY A 3 -14.46 -5.98 -9.99
C GLY A 3 -14.10 -6.29 -11.45
N MET A 4 -12.95 -5.81 -11.94
CA MET A 4 -12.54 -6.01 -13.34
C MET A 4 -11.81 -7.34 -13.59
N SER A 5 -11.28 -7.97 -12.55
CA SER A 5 -10.56 -9.24 -12.66
C SER A 5 -10.77 -10.11 -11.42
N SER A 6 -10.98 -11.41 -11.61
CA SER A 6 -11.02 -12.39 -10.51
C SER A 6 -9.65 -12.51 -9.82
N GLY A 7 -9.63 -12.94 -8.55
CA GLY A 7 -8.41 -13.18 -7.80
C GLY A 7 -7.62 -11.93 -7.36
N ILE A 8 -8.18 -10.73 -7.57
CA ILE A 8 -7.62 -9.48 -7.08
C ILE A 8 -8.50 -8.94 -5.98
N THR A 9 -7.88 -8.65 -4.85
CA THR A 9 -8.51 -7.91 -3.77
C THR A 9 -7.91 -6.51 -3.73
N LEU A 10 -8.76 -5.50 -3.86
CA LEU A 10 -8.39 -4.12 -3.66
C LEU A 10 -9.11 -3.63 -2.41
N GLN A 11 -8.32 -3.25 -1.42
CA GLN A 11 -8.83 -2.78 -0.13
C GLN A 11 -8.39 -1.35 0.09
N GLN A 12 -9.35 -0.45 0.25
CA GLN A 12 -9.08 0.89 0.74
C GLN A 12 -8.76 0.79 2.24
N ILE A 13 -7.50 0.94 2.59
CA ILE A 13 -7.05 0.83 3.99
C ILE A 13 -7.45 2.08 4.78
N SER A 14 -7.48 3.23 4.12
CA SER A 14 -7.82 4.52 4.70
C SER A 14 -8.79 5.28 3.81
N GLY A 15 -9.73 6.01 4.41
CA GLY A 15 -10.59 6.98 3.72
C GLY A 15 -9.92 8.34 3.48
N GLU A 16 -8.63 8.47 3.78
CA GLU A 16 -7.89 9.71 3.57
C GLU A 16 -7.75 10.05 2.08
N PRO A 17 -7.92 11.32 1.70
CA PRO A 17 -7.73 11.76 0.33
C PRO A 17 -6.33 11.41 -0.20
N GLY A 18 -6.27 10.85 -1.42
CA GLY A 18 -5.03 10.47 -2.06
C GLY A 18 -4.33 9.23 -1.48
N ALA A 19 -4.98 8.50 -0.55
CA ALA A 19 -4.43 7.24 -0.03
C ALA A 19 -4.39 6.16 -1.11
N ALA A 20 -3.26 5.46 -1.22
CA ALA A 20 -3.13 4.34 -2.12
C ALA A 20 -3.88 3.12 -1.54
N PRO A 21 -4.67 2.40 -2.35
CA PRO A 21 -5.29 1.17 -1.91
C PRO A 21 -4.27 0.04 -1.79
N ALA A 22 -4.48 -0.87 -0.84
CA ALA A 22 -3.74 -2.14 -0.83
C ALA A 22 -4.27 -3.06 -1.92
N ILE A 23 -3.38 -3.54 -2.77
CA ILE A 23 -3.71 -4.46 -3.84
C ILE A 23 -3.08 -5.81 -3.51
N ARG A 24 -3.88 -6.87 -3.57
CA ARG A 24 -3.41 -8.24 -3.35
C ARG A 24 -3.86 -9.12 -4.50
N VAL A 25 -2.94 -9.92 -5.02
CA VAL A 25 -3.21 -10.92 -6.05
C VAL A 25 -3.12 -12.30 -5.39
N ARG A 26 -4.25 -13.05 -5.39
CA ARG A 26 -4.35 -14.40 -4.81
C ARG A 26 -3.94 -14.47 -3.34
N GLY A 27 -4.23 -13.42 -2.56
CA GLY A 27 -3.98 -13.33 -1.12
C GLY A 27 -2.55 -12.95 -0.76
N ALA A 28 -2.29 -12.84 0.56
CA ALA A 28 -0.98 -12.50 1.08
C ALA A 28 -0.05 -13.73 1.12
N GLY A 29 1.21 -13.56 0.77
CA GLY A 29 2.23 -14.60 0.70
C GLY A 29 3.24 -14.58 1.85
N SER A 30 3.35 -13.46 2.58
CA SER A 30 4.32 -13.30 3.67
C SER A 30 3.71 -12.57 4.87
N ILE A 31 4.21 -12.89 6.08
CA ILE A 31 3.83 -12.22 7.34
C ILE A 31 4.62 -10.93 7.53
N ASN A 32 5.91 -10.95 7.21
CA ASN A 32 6.83 -9.85 7.52
C ASN A 32 7.31 -9.07 6.28
N SER A 33 7.25 -9.71 5.10
CA SER A 33 7.64 -9.06 3.85
C SER A 33 6.46 -8.39 3.17
N GLY A 34 6.74 -7.47 2.25
CA GLY A 34 5.71 -6.81 1.44
C GLY A 34 4.89 -7.81 0.62
N ASN A 35 3.59 -7.54 0.52
CA ASN A 35 2.63 -8.36 -0.22
C ASN A 35 2.04 -7.62 -1.43
N ASP A 36 2.57 -6.45 -1.76
CA ASP A 36 2.13 -5.68 -2.93
C ASP A 36 2.61 -6.35 -4.23
N PRO A 37 1.81 -6.34 -5.29
CA PRO A 37 2.21 -6.84 -6.59
C PRO A 37 3.32 -5.98 -7.19
N LEU A 38 4.06 -6.54 -8.13
CA LEU A 38 4.97 -5.77 -8.97
C LEU A 38 4.14 -4.97 -9.98
N PHE A 39 4.34 -3.67 -10.05
CA PHE A 39 3.83 -2.84 -11.14
C PHE A 39 4.88 -2.73 -12.23
N VAL A 40 4.49 -2.91 -13.49
CA VAL A 40 5.35 -2.69 -14.65
C VAL A 40 4.75 -1.56 -15.48
N ILE A 41 5.25 -0.34 -15.29
CA ILE A 41 4.70 0.87 -15.89
C ILE A 41 5.55 1.22 -17.13
N ASP A 42 4.97 1.09 -18.31
CA ASP A 42 5.68 1.31 -19.60
C ASP A 42 7.03 0.56 -19.69
N GLY A 43 7.10 -0.63 -19.06
CA GLY A 43 8.30 -1.47 -19.02
C GLY A 43 9.22 -1.23 -17.82
N TYR A 44 8.91 -0.30 -16.92
CA TYR A 44 9.62 -0.08 -15.67
C TYR A 44 9.01 -0.89 -14.53
N PRO A 45 9.73 -1.86 -13.95
CA PRO A 45 9.25 -2.65 -12.81
C PRO A 45 9.46 -1.87 -11.50
N THR A 46 8.41 -1.77 -10.69
CA THR A 46 8.44 -1.13 -9.36
C THR A 46 7.47 -1.79 -8.40
N THR A 47 7.81 -1.86 -7.13
CA THR A 47 6.92 -2.28 -6.04
C THR A 47 6.30 -1.09 -5.31
N ASP A 48 6.60 0.15 -5.72
CA ASP A 48 6.03 1.37 -5.15
C ASP A 48 4.60 1.59 -5.65
N ALA A 49 3.61 1.23 -4.81
CA ALA A 49 2.20 1.43 -5.09
C ALA A 49 1.82 2.92 -5.26
N GLU A 50 2.57 3.85 -4.66
CA GLU A 50 2.32 5.29 -4.85
C GLU A 50 2.68 5.76 -6.26
N LEU A 51 3.70 5.16 -6.91
CA LEU A 51 3.97 5.45 -8.32
C LEU A 51 2.79 5.06 -9.21
N PHE A 52 2.19 3.90 -8.98
CA PHE A 52 0.98 3.48 -9.69
C PHE A 52 -0.20 4.41 -9.39
N ASN A 53 -0.44 4.76 -8.13
CA ASN A 53 -1.53 5.66 -7.72
C ASN A 53 -1.38 7.09 -8.29
N ASN A 54 -0.16 7.50 -8.59
CA ASN A 54 0.13 8.80 -9.19
C ASN A 54 -0.12 8.87 -10.71
N ILE A 55 -0.38 7.73 -11.36
CA ILE A 55 -0.75 7.74 -12.78
C ILE A 55 -2.18 8.28 -12.90
N ASN A 56 -2.38 9.23 -13.81
CA ASN A 56 -3.73 9.67 -14.13
C ASN A 56 -4.48 8.53 -14.88
N PRO A 57 -5.63 8.05 -14.39
CA PRO A 57 -6.40 7.01 -15.07
C PRO A 57 -6.72 7.34 -16.54
N ALA A 58 -6.91 8.62 -16.88
CA ALA A 58 -7.14 9.06 -18.25
C ALA A 58 -5.94 8.83 -19.19
N ASP A 59 -4.73 8.67 -18.65
CA ASP A 59 -3.50 8.40 -19.41
C ASP A 59 -3.23 6.90 -19.57
N ILE A 60 -4.01 6.02 -18.96
CA ILE A 60 -3.85 4.56 -19.07
C ILE A 60 -4.52 4.09 -20.36
N ALA A 61 -3.79 3.30 -21.15
CA ALA A 61 -4.29 2.63 -22.34
C ALA A 61 -4.77 1.21 -22.03
N ASP A 62 -4.00 0.47 -21.21
CA ASP A 62 -4.27 -0.94 -20.89
C ASP A 62 -3.69 -1.32 -19.53
N ILE A 63 -4.35 -2.27 -18.87
CA ILE A 63 -3.88 -2.89 -17.63
C ILE A 63 -4.01 -4.40 -17.79
N GLN A 64 -2.88 -5.10 -17.70
CA GLN A 64 -2.83 -6.57 -17.71
C GLN A 64 -2.35 -7.08 -16.36
N ILE A 65 -2.91 -8.21 -15.93
CA ILE A 65 -2.58 -8.79 -14.63
C ILE A 65 -2.11 -10.21 -14.82
N LEU A 66 -0.84 -10.45 -14.46
CA LEU A 66 -0.21 -11.75 -14.50
C LEU A 66 -0.31 -12.38 -13.11
N LYS A 67 -1.12 -13.43 -12.98
CA LYS A 67 -1.43 -14.06 -11.71
C LYS A 67 -0.70 -15.39 -11.50
N ASP A 68 -0.28 -16.04 -12.59
CA ASP A 68 0.43 -17.31 -12.55
C ASP A 68 1.94 -17.13 -12.64
N ALA A 69 2.68 -18.11 -12.11
CA ALA A 69 4.14 -18.06 -12.08
C ALA A 69 4.77 -18.12 -13.46
N ALA A 70 4.14 -18.77 -14.46
CA ALA A 70 4.73 -18.90 -15.78
C ALA A 70 4.71 -17.57 -16.55
N SER A 71 3.61 -16.82 -16.48
CA SER A 71 3.49 -15.50 -17.09
C SER A 71 4.34 -14.45 -16.38
N SER A 72 4.50 -14.56 -15.07
CA SER A 72 5.21 -13.59 -14.24
C SER A 72 6.71 -13.87 -14.05
N ALA A 73 7.19 -15.08 -14.35
CA ALA A 73 8.57 -15.50 -14.05
C ALA A 73 9.65 -14.71 -14.79
N ILE A 74 9.34 -14.05 -15.90
CA ILE A 74 10.27 -13.16 -16.58
C ILE A 74 10.67 -11.97 -15.69
N TYR A 75 9.81 -11.60 -14.73
CA TYR A 75 10.07 -10.57 -13.72
C TYR A 75 10.72 -11.15 -12.44
N GLY A 76 10.89 -12.47 -12.37
CA GLY A 76 11.69 -13.21 -11.39
C GLY A 76 11.30 -12.99 -9.95
N SER A 77 12.27 -12.59 -9.17
CA SER A 77 12.16 -12.44 -7.72
C SER A 77 11.24 -11.30 -7.24
N LYS A 78 10.83 -10.40 -8.11
CA LYS A 78 9.90 -9.31 -7.77
C LYS A 78 8.44 -9.68 -8.03
N ALA A 79 8.19 -10.80 -8.71
CA ALA A 79 6.87 -11.21 -9.19
C ALA A 79 6.09 -12.14 -8.25
N GLY A 80 6.62 -12.43 -7.07
CA GLY A 80 6.05 -13.41 -6.13
C GLY A 80 4.63 -13.10 -5.66
N ASN A 81 4.23 -11.84 -5.71
CA ASN A 81 2.89 -11.38 -5.34
C ASN A 81 2.02 -11.03 -6.57
N GLY A 82 2.39 -11.54 -7.77
CA GLY A 82 1.75 -11.21 -9.03
C GLY A 82 2.31 -9.94 -9.68
N VAL A 83 1.94 -9.70 -10.94
CA VAL A 83 2.41 -8.55 -11.73
C VAL A 83 1.24 -7.80 -12.34
N ILE A 84 1.24 -6.49 -12.23
CA ILE A 84 0.29 -5.57 -12.86
C ILE A 84 1.05 -4.76 -13.90
N ILE A 85 0.80 -5.05 -15.18
CA ILE A 85 1.40 -4.32 -16.30
C ILE A 85 0.48 -3.15 -16.64
N VAL A 86 1.04 -1.94 -16.63
CA VAL A 86 0.32 -0.71 -16.96
C VAL A 86 0.96 -0.12 -18.19
N THR A 87 0.19 -0.06 -19.26
CA THR A 87 0.60 0.61 -20.50
C THR A 87 -0.10 1.94 -20.61
N THR A 88 0.67 3.00 -20.73
CA THR A 88 0.10 4.34 -20.88
C THR A 88 -0.14 4.69 -22.35
N LYS A 89 -1.07 5.62 -22.60
CA LYS A 89 -1.38 6.11 -23.94
C LYS A 89 -0.14 6.69 -24.63
N GLN A 90 0.13 6.24 -25.84
CA GLN A 90 1.23 6.66 -26.70
C GLN A 90 0.73 7.59 -27.80
N GLY A 91 1.67 8.28 -28.47
CA GLY A 91 1.37 9.07 -29.66
C GLY A 91 0.82 8.21 -30.81
N GLN A 92 -0.09 8.78 -31.57
CA GLN A 92 -0.70 8.14 -32.74
C GLN A 92 -0.39 8.91 -34.01
N THR A 93 -0.28 8.20 -35.14
CA THR A 93 -0.14 8.83 -36.45
C THR A 93 -1.43 9.56 -36.81
N GLY A 94 -1.34 10.80 -37.26
CA GLY A 94 -2.47 11.62 -37.64
C GLY A 94 -2.34 13.08 -37.23
N LYS A 95 -3.36 13.86 -37.59
CA LYS A 95 -3.44 15.27 -37.17
C LYS A 95 -3.50 15.36 -35.63
N PRO A 96 -2.96 16.43 -35.05
CA PRO A 96 -3.06 16.66 -33.61
C PRO A 96 -4.52 16.59 -33.13
N LYS A 97 -4.77 15.76 -32.12
CA LYS A 97 -6.05 15.68 -31.41
C LYS A 97 -5.88 16.24 -30.00
N VAL A 98 -6.68 17.22 -29.66
CA VAL A 98 -6.77 17.76 -28.30
C VAL A 98 -8.00 17.16 -27.66
N SER A 99 -7.86 16.62 -26.47
CA SER A 99 -8.97 16.16 -25.66
C SER A 99 -8.93 16.83 -24.29
N PHE A 100 -10.10 17.15 -23.78
CA PHE A 100 -10.29 17.71 -22.47
C PHE A 100 -11.34 16.90 -21.71
N SER A 101 -11.05 16.53 -20.48
CA SER A 101 -11.95 15.75 -19.62
C SER A 101 -12.00 16.39 -18.26
N THR A 102 -13.20 16.57 -17.73
CA THR A 102 -13.45 17.02 -16.35
C THR A 102 -14.36 16.05 -15.63
N GLN A 103 -14.11 15.88 -14.35
CA GLN A 103 -14.95 15.11 -13.45
C GLN A 103 -15.14 15.91 -12.17
N VAL A 104 -16.39 15.98 -11.71
CA VAL A 104 -16.77 16.59 -10.43
C VAL A 104 -17.60 15.58 -9.66
N GLY A 105 -17.36 15.45 -8.38
CA GLY A 105 -18.07 14.53 -7.50
C GLY A 105 -18.06 15.03 -6.06
N TRP A 106 -18.89 14.40 -5.24
CA TRP A 106 -18.96 14.64 -3.81
C TRP A 106 -18.73 13.34 -3.06
N SER A 107 -18.06 13.45 -1.92
CA SER A 107 -17.87 12.33 -0.98
C SER A 107 -18.51 12.71 0.34
N GLU A 108 -19.17 11.74 0.96
CA GLU A 108 -19.81 11.87 2.28
C GLU A 108 -19.52 10.63 3.12
N ALA A 109 -19.71 10.72 4.43
CA ALA A 109 -19.62 9.56 5.30
C ALA A 109 -20.78 8.60 4.99
N GLN A 110 -20.46 7.37 4.66
CA GLN A 110 -21.45 6.38 4.20
C GLN A 110 -22.34 5.89 5.34
N ASN A 111 -21.75 5.65 6.52
CA ASN A 111 -22.45 5.17 7.70
C ASN A 111 -21.95 5.88 8.95
N TYR A 112 -22.85 6.15 9.84
CA TYR A 112 -22.58 6.59 11.20
C TYR A 112 -22.74 5.41 12.14
N VAL A 113 -21.96 5.40 13.22
CA VAL A 113 -22.11 4.41 14.27
C VAL A 113 -23.21 4.92 15.22
N ASP A 114 -24.19 4.09 15.54
CA ASP A 114 -25.19 4.42 16.55
C ASP A 114 -24.51 4.50 17.91
N VAL A 115 -24.61 5.66 18.55
CA VAL A 115 -24.11 5.95 19.88
C VAL A 115 -25.24 6.44 20.75
N LEU A 116 -25.08 6.39 22.07
CA LEU A 116 -26.09 6.88 23.02
C LEU A 116 -26.31 8.39 22.83
N GLU A 117 -27.55 8.80 22.80
CA GLU A 117 -27.94 10.19 22.95
C GLU A 117 -27.74 10.69 24.36
N ALA A 118 -27.85 12.00 24.57
CA ALA A 118 -27.48 12.63 25.83
C ALA A 118 -28.28 12.09 27.05
N ASP A 119 -29.58 11.84 26.88
CA ASP A 119 -30.45 11.34 27.96
C ASP A 119 -30.05 9.92 28.38
N ASP A 120 -29.92 9.01 27.40
CA ASP A 120 -29.53 7.63 27.66
C ASP A 120 -28.11 7.53 28.22
N TYR A 121 -27.21 8.41 27.73
CA TYR A 121 -25.85 8.51 28.23
C TYR A 121 -25.80 8.96 29.68
N MET A 122 -26.62 9.96 30.07
CA MET A 122 -26.73 10.46 31.42
C MET A 122 -27.28 9.37 32.37
N ASP A 123 -28.33 8.69 31.96
CA ASP A 123 -28.95 7.62 32.75
C ASP A 123 -27.97 6.47 32.99
N MET A 124 -27.23 6.06 31.92
CA MET A 124 -26.19 5.04 32.00
C MET A 124 -25.07 5.42 32.99
N ILE A 125 -24.57 6.67 32.97
CA ILE A 125 -23.50 7.11 33.87
C ILE A 125 -24.01 7.19 35.33
N ILE A 126 -25.21 7.72 35.51
CA ILE A 126 -25.82 7.81 36.86
C ILE A 126 -26.00 6.42 37.43
N GLU A 127 -26.52 5.48 36.65
CA GLU A 127 -26.68 4.08 37.06
C GLU A 127 -25.31 3.44 37.40
N ALA A 128 -24.33 3.58 36.54
CA ALA A 128 -22.98 3.05 36.75
C ALA A 128 -22.33 3.62 38.04
N ARG A 129 -22.52 4.93 38.32
CA ARG A 129 -22.00 5.58 39.53
C ARG A 129 -22.78 5.17 40.78
N THR A 130 -24.07 4.94 40.64
CA THR A 130 -24.93 4.45 41.75
C THR A 130 -24.53 3.02 42.10
N ASN A 131 -24.39 2.14 41.13
CA ASN A 131 -24.01 0.74 41.35
C ASN A 131 -22.58 0.61 41.94
N ASN A 132 -21.69 1.53 41.61
CA ASN A 132 -20.34 1.60 42.19
C ASN A 132 -20.30 2.35 43.53
N GLY A 133 -21.44 2.84 44.08
CA GLY A 133 -21.48 3.58 45.33
C GLY A 133 -20.77 4.93 45.33
N SER A 134 -20.52 5.52 44.14
CA SER A 134 -19.74 6.77 43.98
C SER A 134 -20.56 7.95 43.48
N ILE A 135 -21.87 7.82 43.32
CA ILE A 135 -22.73 8.87 42.73
C ILE A 135 -22.71 10.17 43.58
N GLN A 136 -22.58 10.06 44.87
CA GLN A 136 -22.51 11.20 45.81
C GLN A 136 -21.29 12.10 45.53
N ASN A 137 -20.26 11.60 44.85
CA ASN A 137 -19.08 12.38 44.48
C ASN A 137 -19.33 13.28 43.27
N PHE A 138 -20.46 13.10 42.58
CA PHE A 138 -20.81 13.80 41.37
C PHE A 138 -22.18 14.46 41.39
N PRO A 139 -22.45 15.36 42.38
CA PRO A 139 -23.76 15.99 42.53
C PRO A 139 -24.17 16.83 41.32
N LYS A 140 -23.20 17.37 40.60
CA LYS A 140 -23.42 18.18 39.41
C LYS A 140 -24.01 17.36 38.24
N LEU A 141 -23.67 16.08 38.17
CA LEU A 141 -24.24 15.16 37.18
C LEU A 141 -25.75 14.98 37.39
N ILE A 142 -26.17 14.80 38.66
CA ILE A 142 -27.58 14.69 39.02
C ILE A 142 -28.31 16.00 38.75
N GLN A 143 -27.74 17.13 39.15
CA GLN A 143 -28.31 18.45 38.91
C GLN A 143 -28.49 18.73 37.38
N MET A 144 -27.53 18.35 36.56
CA MET A 144 -27.63 18.48 35.10
C MET A 144 -28.80 17.62 34.58
N ARG A 145 -28.93 16.37 35.01
CA ARG A 145 -29.99 15.47 34.60
C ARG A 145 -31.38 16.00 34.96
N GLU A 146 -31.54 16.50 36.20
CA GLU A 146 -32.80 17.06 36.73
C GLU A 146 -33.20 18.36 36.02
N SER A 147 -32.24 19.22 35.72
CA SER A 147 -32.48 20.52 35.07
C SER A 147 -32.70 20.40 33.57
N GLY A 148 -32.24 19.31 32.95
CA GLY A 148 -32.22 19.16 31.49
C GLY A 148 -31.27 20.14 30.78
N ASN A 149 -30.38 20.81 31.51
CA ASN A 149 -29.49 21.84 30.97
C ASN A 149 -28.16 21.20 30.51
N TYR A 150 -28.20 20.47 29.39
CA TYR A 150 -27.05 19.89 28.73
C TYR A 150 -27.34 19.78 27.20
N GLU A 151 -26.27 19.70 26.43
CA GLU A 151 -26.35 19.54 24.98
C GLU A 151 -26.64 18.07 24.60
N ASN A 152 -27.12 17.87 23.38
CA ASN A 152 -27.14 16.56 22.74
C ASN A 152 -26.26 16.62 21.47
N THR A 153 -24.95 16.59 21.67
CA THR A 153 -23.96 16.77 20.63
C THR A 153 -23.72 15.47 19.87
N ASN A 154 -24.02 15.46 18.57
CA ASN A 154 -23.55 14.43 17.67
C ASN A 154 -22.10 14.74 17.24
N TRP A 155 -21.13 14.11 17.90
CA TRP A 155 -19.72 14.34 17.62
C TRP A 155 -19.29 13.84 16.25
N GLN A 156 -20.00 12.89 15.63
CA GLN A 156 -19.71 12.45 14.27
C GLN A 156 -20.08 13.54 13.27
N ASP A 157 -21.24 14.18 13.41
CA ASP A 157 -21.61 15.35 12.58
C ASP A 157 -20.63 16.51 12.74
N ALA A 158 -20.07 16.67 13.95
CA ALA A 158 -19.13 17.75 14.23
C ALA A 158 -17.78 17.57 13.50
N ILE A 159 -17.37 16.36 13.14
CA ILE A 159 -16.08 16.06 12.51
C ILE A 159 -16.19 15.78 11.00
N PHE A 160 -17.36 15.36 10.51
CA PHE A 160 -17.57 15.03 9.10
C PHE A 160 -18.14 16.21 8.32
N ARG A 161 -17.88 16.22 7.02
CA ARG A 161 -18.44 17.16 6.05
C ARG A 161 -18.69 16.49 4.70
N ASN A 162 -19.56 17.09 3.90
CA ASN A 162 -19.62 16.80 2.48
C ASN A 162 -18.41 17.40 1.79
N ALA A 163 -17.69 16.61 1.02
CA ALA A 163 -16.39 16.96 0.45
C ALA A 163 -16.48 17.02 -1.08
N LEU A 164 -16.08 18.14 -1.66
CA LEU A 164 -16.05 18.36 -3.10
C LEU A 164 -14.76 17.82 -3.71
N ASN A 165 -14.92 17.01 -4.76
CA ASN A 165 -13.81 16.41 -5.49
C ASN A 165 -13.91 16.80 -6.97
N TYR A 166 -12.82 17.26 -7.55
CA TYR A 166 -12.78 17.56 -8.97
C TYR A 166 -11.43 17.23 -9.60
N ARG A 167 -11.50 16.82 -10.87
CA ARG A 167 -10.36 16.45 -11.68
C ARG A 167 -10.50 17.02 -13.08
N GLY A 168 -9.43 17.60 -13.61
CA GLY A 168 -9.32 18.04 -14.98
C GLY A 168 -8.10 17.42 -15.67
N THR A 169 -8.26 17.03 -16.94
CA THR A 169 -7.16 16.48 -17.75
C THR A 169 -7.25 17.08 -19.16
N ALA A 170 -6.13 17.58 -19.65
CA ALA A 170 -5.96 18.03 -21.03
C ALA A 170 -4.87 17.16 -21.69
N THR A 171 -5.15 16.61 -22.86
CA THR A 171 -4.21 15.74 -23.60
C THR A 171 -4.12 16.20 -25.04
N ILE A 172 -2.90 16.23 -25.57
CA ILE A 172 -2.65 16.40 -27.00
C ILE A 172 -1.86 15.19 -27.51
N THR A 173 -2.35 14.55 -28.56
CA THR A 173 -1.69 13.43 -29.22
C THR A 173 -1.69 13.62 -30.72
N GLY A 174 -0.62 13.20 -31.37
CA GLY A 174 -0.49 13.32 -32.83
C GLY A 174 0.84 12.75 -33.32
N GLY A 175 1.09 12.91 -34.59
CA GLY A 175 2.37 12.51 -35.16
C GLY A 175 2.30 12.11 -36.61
N THR A 176 3.48 11.78 -37.13
CA THR A 176 3.70 11.18 -38.43
C THR A 176 4.16 9.73 -38.29
N GLU A 177 4.43 9.03 -39.38
CA GLU A 177 5.05 7.70 -39.32
C GLU A 177 6.46 7.74 -38.72
N VAL A 178 7.14 8.89 -38.81
CA VAL A 178 8.49 9.09 -38.28
C VAL A 178 8.51 9.50 -36.85
N LEU A 179 7.64 10.43 -36.43
CA LEU A 179 7.61 10.95 -35.05
C LEU A 179 6.18 11.00 -34.54
N LYS A 180 5.96 10.35 -33.42
CA LYS A 180 4.69 10.37 -32.68
C LYS A 180 4.90 11.01 -31.33
N TYR A 181 3.89 11.70 -30.81
CA TYR A 181 3.96 12.36 -29.52
C TYR A 181 2.62 12.28 -28.77
N ASN A 182 2.72 12.30 -27.46
CA ASN A 182 1.61 12.41 -26.54
C ASN A 182 2.03 13.32 -25.38
N PHE A 183 1.20 14.32 -25.05
CA PHE A 183 1.36 15.15 -23.85
C PHE A 183 0.05 15.22 -23.10
N SER A 184 0.13 15.14 -21.79
CA SER A 184 -1.00 15.25 -20.88
C SER A 184 -0.64 16.14 -19.71
N ALA A 185 -1.57 16.99 -19.32
CA ALA A 185 -1.53 17.76 -18.08
C ALA A 185 -2.79 17.51 -17.30
N ASN A 186 -2.67 17.27 -16.00
CA ASN A 186 -3.81 17.01 -15.14
C ASN A 186 -3.73 17.76 -13.81
N TYR A 187 -4.90 18.10 -13.30
CA TYR A 187 -5.08 18.65 -11.96
C TYR A 187 -6.17 17.85 -11.24
N GLN A 188 -5.97 17.59 -9.96
CA GLN A 188 -6.91 16.90 -9.08
C GLN A 188 -6.95 17.61 -7.74
N ASN A 189 -8.16 17.81 -7.23
CA ASN A 189 -8.43 18.22 -5.86
C ASN A 189 -9.43 17.25 -5.25
N GLU A 190 -9.07 16.66 -4.13
CA GLU A 190 -9.94 15.83 -3.30
C GLU A 190 -9.98 16.44 -1.91
N ASP A 191 -11.09 17.03 -1.55
CA ASP A 191 -11.35 17.37 -0.16
C ASP A 191 -11.75 16.08 0.61
N GLY A 192 -11.28 15.96 1.84
CA GLY A 192 -11.65 14.81 2.66
C GLY A 192 -12.95 15.04 3.42
N ILE A 193 -13.62 13.93 3.74
CA ILE A 193 -14.84 13.95 4.56
C ILE A 193 -14.58 14.36 6.02
N LEU A 194 -13.37 14.19 6.53
CA LEU A 194 -12.94 14.78 7.80
C LEU A 194 -12.60 16.25 7.59
N LEU A 195 -12.97 17.09 8.55
CA LEU A 195 -12.63 18.52 8.52
C LEU A 195 -11.12 18.70 8.31
N ASN A 196 -10.75 19.74 7.56
CA ASN A 196 -9.37 20.18 7.33
C ASN A 196 -8.45 19.13 6.67
N SER A 197 -9.00 18.12 5.99
CA SER A 197 -8.23 17.14 5.22
C SER A 197 -8.39 17.39 3.72
N PHE A 198 -7.32 17.19 2.95
CA PHE A 198 -7.34 17.36 1.49
C PHE A 198 -6.15 16.67 0.81
N TYR A 199 -6.32 16.41 -0.49
CA TYR A 199 -5.27 16.01 -1.42
C TYR A 199 -5.36 16.84 -2.70
N LYS A 200 -4.24 17.42 -3.12
CA LYS A 200 -4.12 18.17 -4.37
C LYS A 200 -2.96 17.63 -5.18
N ARG A 201 -3.17 17.48 -6.48
CA ARG A 201 -2.18 16.94 -7.40
C ARG A 201 -2.15 17.70 -8.71
N VAL A 202 -0.95 17.98 -9.19
CA VAL A 202 -0.67 18.46 -10.56
C VAL A 202 0.26 17.43 -11.21
N GLY A 203 -0.10 16.94 -12.39
CA GLY A 203 0.71 16.00 -13.14
C GLY A 203 0.94 16.48 -14.57
N ILE A 204 2.15 16.23 -15.07
CA ILE A 204 2.51 16.44 -16.46
C ILE A 204 3.16 15.16 -16.97
N LYS A 205 2.71 14.69 -18.14
CA LYS A 205 3.27 13.53 -18.82
C LYS A 205 3.59 13.90 -20.26
N GLY A 206 4.72 13.41 -20.76
CA GLY A 206 5.08 13.54 -22.17
C GLY A 206 5.69 12.25 -22.69
N GLY A 207 5.44 11.95 -23.96
CA GLY A 207 6.01 10.81 -24.65
C GLY A 207 6.31 11.12 -26.11
N PHE A 208 7.46 10.65 -26.57
CA PHE A 208 7.90 10.73 -27.96
C PHE A 208 8.35 9.34 -28.42
N GLU A 209 7.96 8.95 -29.61
CA GLU A 209 8.44 7.79 -30.30
C GLU A 209 8.90 8.20 -31.71
N ALA A 210 10.16 7.96 -32.03
CA ALA A 210 10.76 8.26 -33.32
C ALA A 210 11.20 6.99 -34.03
N ASN A 211 10.67 6.73 -35.21
CA ASN A 211 11.14 5.72 -36.14
C ASN A 211 12.23 6.33 -37.02
N LEU A 212 13.50 6.26 -36.59
CA LEU A 212 14.64 6.84 -37.29
C LEU A 212 14.89 6.12 -38.64
N SER A 213 14.49 4.86 -38.72
CA SER A 213 14.42 4.06 -39.93
C SER A 213 13.46 2.87 -39.72
N LYS A 214 13.24 2.05 -40.78
CA LYS A 214 12.48 0.78 -40.64
C LYS A 214 13.08 -0.21 -39.64
N LYS A 215 14.35 0.01 -39.24
CA LYS A 215 15.10 -0.88 -38.35
C LYS A 215 15.43 -0.25 -37.00
N ILE A 216 15.26 1.04 -36.84
CA ILE A 216 15.74 1.78 -35.66
C ILE A 216 14.61 2.61 -35.09
N LYS A 217 14.30 2.38 -33.81
CA LYS A 217 13.29 3.11 -33.06
C LYS A 217 13.91 3.67 -31.77
N LEU A 218 13.55 4.89 -31.44
CA LEU A 218 13.87 5.58 -30.19
C LEU A 218 12.58 6.00 -29.50
N GLY A 219 12.46 5.79 -28.22
CA GLY A 219 11.34 6.30 -27.43
C GLY A 219 11.81 6.96 -26.15
N VAL A 220 11.09 8.01 -25.75
CA VAL A 220 11.30 8.71 -24.48
C VAL A 220 9.94 9.02 -23.88
N ASN A 221 9.75 8.64 -22.64
CA ASN A 221 8.56 8.97 -21.84
C ASN A 221 9.00 9.60 -20.53
N PHE A 222 8.27 10.59 -20.07
CA PHE A 222 8.45 11.17 -18.74
C PHE A 222 7.10 11.49 -18.12
N SER A 223 7.05 11.41 -16.81
CA SER A 223 5.91 11.81 -16.00
C SER A 223 6.41 12.46 -14.72
N THR A 224 5.95 13.66 -14.44
CA THR A 224 6.26 14.36 -13.20
C THR A 224 4.97 14.74 -12.51
N THR A 225 4.88 14.43 -11.23
CA THR A 225 3.71 14.70 -10.40
C THR A 225 4.13 15.45 -9.16
N TYR A 226 3.53 16.61 -8.92
CA TYR A 226 3.55 17.31 -7.64
C TYR A 226 2.27 17.00 -6.89
N SER A 227 2.38 16.58 -5.64
CA SER A 227 1.22 16.42 -4.77
C SER A 227 1.40 17.12 -3.43
N LYS A 228 0.29 17.56 -2.87
CA LYS A 228 0.20 18.09 -1.50
C LYS A 228 -1.01 17.49 -0.82
N ARG A 229 -0.83 16.98 0.38
CA ARG A 229 -1.92 16.45 1.21
C ARG A 229 -1.81 16.95 2.64
N ARG A 230 -2.95 17.12 3.30
CA ARG A 230 -3.03 17.27 4.75
C ARG A 230 -3.58 15.97 5.32
N LEU A 231 -2.75 15.33 6.10
CA LEU A 231 -3.08 14.08 6.79
C LEU A 231 -3.84 14.41 8.08
N GLN A 232 -4.86 13.62 8.34
CA GLN A 232 -5.53 13.56 9.64
C GLN A 232 -5.37 12.15 10.18
N GLN A 233 -5.32 11.98 11.48
CA GLN A 233 -5.22 10.66 12.09
C GLN A 233 -6.63 10.12 12.37
N PRO A 234 -7.29 9.43 11.41
CA PRO A 234 -8.68 9.01 11.56
C PRO A 234 -8.84 7.92 12.60
N THR A 235 -7.84 7.04 12.69
CA THR A 235 -7.80 5.90 13.60
C THR A 235 -6.44 5.83 14.29
N GLY A 236 -6.39 5.31 15.50
CA GLY A 236 -5.14 5.10 16.24
C GLY A 236 -5.33 5.23 17.75
N GLY A 237 -4.27 4.89 18.46
CA GLY A 237 -4.23 4.87 19.91
C GLY A 237 -4.70 3.56 20.53
N ASN A 238 -4.29 3.38 21.78
CA ASN A 238 -4.78 2.33 22.65
C ASN A 238 -5.97 2.85 23.48
N THR A 239 -6.56 2.01 24.30
CA THR A 239 -7.71 2.38 25.15
C THR A 239 -7.39 3.46 26.18
N GLU A 240 -6.13 3.78 26.39
CA GLU A 240 -5.67 4.84 27.31
C GLU A 240 -5.37 6.14 26.55
N ASP A 241 -4.89 6.02 25.28
CA ASP A 241 -4.60 7.15 24.40
C ASP A 241 -5.41 7.01 23.10
N VAL A 242 -6.67 7.43 23.13
CA VAL A 242 -7.52 7.49 21.93
C VAL A 242 -7.03 8.65 21.08
N THR A 243 -6.10 8.38 20.15
CA THR A 243 -5.50 9.41 19.29
C THR A 243 -6.22 9.60 17.98
N GLY A 244 -6.94 8.57 17.50
CA GLY A 244 -7.71 8.66 16.26
C GLY A 244 -8.97 9.50 16.41
N VAL A 245 -9.17 10.43 15.50
CA VAL A 245 -10.25 11.43 15.55
C VAL A 245 -11.64 10.80 15.56
N ILE A 246 -11.85 9.74 14.76
CA ILE A 246 -13.13 9.03 14.71
C ILE A 246 -13.38 8.32 16.05
N ALA A 247 -12.37 7.63 16.57
CA ALA A 247 -12.48 6.96 17.87
C ALA A 247 -12.73 7.95 19.01
N GLN A 248 -12.11 9.13 18.96
CA GLN A 248 -12.41 10.23 19.90
C GLN A 248 -13.87 10.65 19.79
N ALA A 249 -14.38 10.91 18.57
CA ALA A 249 -15.77 11.33 18.36
C ALA A 249 -16.78 10.30 18.88
N LEU A 250 -16.51 8.99 18.67
CA LEU A 250 -17.36 7.91 19.19
C LEU A 250 -17.31 7.75 20.71
N SER A 251 -16.25 8.25 21.35
CA SER A 251 -16.04 8.14 22.80
C SER A 251 -16.40 9.40 23.56
N MET A 252 -16.63 10.52 22.86
CA MET A 252 -16.97 11.80 23.46
C MET A 252 -18.38 11.76 24.10
N PRO A 253 -18.52 12.31 25.32
CA PRO A 253 -19.82 12.45 25.92
C PRO A 253 -20.75 13.38 25.13
N PRO A 254 -21.96 12.94 24.75
CA PRO A 254 -22.89 13.78 23.99
C PRO A 254 -23.45 14.97 24.80
N ILE A 255 -23.33 14.95 26.09
CA ILE A 255 -23.80 16.00 27.01
C ILE A 255 -22.93 17.27 26.99
N LEU A 256 -21.82 17.25 26.28
CA LEU A 256 -20.90 18.39 26.21
C LEU A 256 -20.96 19.06 24.82
N PRO A 257 -20.99 20.41 24.76
CA PRO A 257 -20.92 21.12 23.47
C PRO A 257 -19.53 21.03 22.83
N VAL A 258 -19.43 21.21 21.52
CA VAL A 258 -18.14 21.31 20.83
C VAL A 258 -17.33 22.51 21.30
N TYR A 259 -18.01 23.64 21.48
CA TYR A 259 -17.43 24.92 21.94
C TYR A 259 -18.12 25.39 23.20
N GLN A 260 -17.35 25.97 24.12
CA GLN A 260 -17.85 26.70 25.25
C GLN A 260 -18.43 28.07 24.85
N ASN A 261 -19.18 28.73 25.72
CA ASN A 261 -19.78 30.04 25.44
C ASN A 261 -18.77 31.15 25.10
N ASN A 262 -17.52 31.00 25.54
CA ASN A 262 -16.43 31.93 25.21
C ASN A 262 -15.73 31.62 23.85
N GLY A 263 -16.21 30.59 23.14
CA GLY A 263 -15.63 30.16 21.86
C GLY A 263 -14.42 29.23 21.97
N ASP A 264 -14.02 28.84 23.16
CA ASP A 264 -12.99 27.82 23.36
C ASP A 264 -13.54 26.42 23.10
N TYR A 265 -12.66 25.49 22.74
CA TYR A 265 -13.04 24.08 22.64
C TYR A 265 -13.40 23.53 24.01
N THR A 266 -14.46 22.75 24.09
CA THR A 266 -14.79 22.03 25.34
C THR A 266 -13.75 20.96 25.60
N GLN A 267 -13.15 20.98 26.77
CA GLN A 267 -12.15 20.04 27.22
C GLN A 267 -12.72 19.13 28.27
N ILE A 268 -12.71 17.81 28.06
CA ILE A 268 -13.29 16.83 28.96
C ILE A 268 -12.59 16.86 30.32
N ALA A 269 -11.28 17.08 30.34
CA ALA A 269 -10.51 17.15 31.59
C ALA A 269 -11.06 18.20 32.58
N GLN A 270 -11.65 19.28 32.11
CA GLN A 270 -12.27 20.33 32.91
C GLN A 270 -13.57 19.85 33.62
N HIS A 271 -14.17 18.80 33.10
CA HIS A 271 -15.41 18.21 33.60
C HIS A 271 -15.17 16.91 34.36
N TYR A 272 -13.91 16.44 34.48
CA TYR A 272 -13.59 15.18 35.18
C TYR A 272 -13.98 15.22 36.63
N ALA A 273 -13.60 16.27 37.36
CA ALA A 273 -13.87 16.39 38.77
C ALA A 273 -15.38 16.51 39.11
N ASP A 274 -16.12 17.20 38.24
CA ASP A 274 -17.54 17.52 38.42
C ASP A 274 -18.49 16.42 37.96
N LEU A 275 -18.14 15.77 36.86
CA LEU A 275 -19.01 14.81 36.14
C LEU A 275 -18.46 13.39 36.12
N GLY A 276 -17.23 13.16 36.56
CA GLY A 276 -16.57 11.86 36.56
C GLY A 276 -16.28 11.31 35.17
N LEU A 277 -16.11 12.18 34.19
CA LEU A 277 -15.86 11.79 32.81
C LEU A 277 -14.40 11.38 32.58
N ASN A 278 -14.15 10.58 31.56
CA ASN A 278 -12.77 10.17 31.22
C ASN A 278 -11.94 11.40 30.80
N ASN A 279 -10.83 11.67 31.47
CA ASN A 279 -9.98 12.84 31.25
C ASN A 279 -8.95 12.67 30.14
N GLN A 280 -8.88 11.49 29.51
CA GLN A 280 -7.90 11.20 28.46
C GLN A 280 -8.43 11.47 27.03
N LEU A 281 -9.69 11.82 26.89
CA LEU A 281 -10.28 12.16 25.60
C LEU A 281 -9.99 13.61 25.24
N ARG A 282 -9.67 13.84 23.98
CA ARG A 282 -9.49 15.17 23.39
C ARG A 282 -10.72 15.55 22.58
N ASN A 283 -11.02 16.83 22.49
CA ASN A 283 -12.04 17.32 21.59
C ASN A 283 -11.63 17.03 20.14
N PRO A 284 -12.36 16.18 19.39
CA PRO A 284 -11.95 15.76 18.05
C PRO A 284 -11.95 16.89 17.04
N VAL A 285 -12.80 17.90 17.23
CA VAL A 285 -12.83 19.09 16.35
C VAL A 285 -11.57 19.93 16.54
N SER A 286 -11.12 20.11 17.82
CA SER A 286 -9.86 20.82 18.07
C SER A 286 -8.68 20.07 17.42
N ASN A 287 -8.69 18.75 17.50
CA ASN A 287 -7.65 17.93 16.90
C ASN A 287 -7.57 18.12 15.36
N LEU A 288 -8.73 18.18 14.69
CA LEU A 288 -8.78 18.38 13.23
C LEU A 288 -8.39 19.78 12.80
N LEU A 289 -8.74 20.80 13.57
CA LEU A 289 -8.56 22.20 13.14
C LEU A 289 -7.22 22.79 13.56
N GLU A 290 -6.68 22.37 14.70
CA GLU A 290 -5.47 22.94 15.30
C GLU A 290 -4.20 22.14 15.02
N ASN A 291 -4.30 20.87 14.62
CA ASN A 291 -3.17 20.10 14.15
C ASN A 291 -2.89 20.38 12.67
N ARG A 292 -1.62 20.36 12.35
CA ARG A 292 -1.19 20.48 10.97
C ARG A 292 -0.18 19.38 10.62
N ASN A 293 -0.51 18.57 9.63
CA ASN A 293 0.35 17.50 9.12
C ASN A 293 0.32 17.55 7.59
N ASP A 294 1.12 18.47 7.04
CA ASP A 294 1.20 18.73 5.61
C ASP A 294 2.35 17.95 4.99
N LYS A 295 2.03 17.06 4.07
CA LYS A 295 3.01 16.35 3.24
C LYS A 295 2.91 16.81 1.79
N TRP A 296 4.03 17.16 1.18
CA TRP A 296 4.13 17.31 -0.25
C TRP A 296 5.21 16.39 -0.84
N SER A 297 5.05 16.04 -2.10
CA SER A 297 6.06 15.28 -2.83
C SER A 297 6.11 15.66 -4.30
N ILE A 298 7.31 15.57 -4.86
CA ILE A 298 7.56 15.60 -6.30
C ILE A 298 8.10 14.24 -6.69
N ARG A 299 7.39 13.56 -7.58
CA ARG A 299 7.80 12.27 -8.14
C ARG A 299 7.99 12.41 -9.64
N THR A 300 9.13 11.97 -10.12
CA THR A 300 9.40 11.94 -11.56
C THR A 300 9.75 10.52 -11.98
N MET A 301 9.18 10.08 -13.07
CA MET A 301 9.52 8.83 -13.75
C MET A 301 9.90 9.16 -15.19
N SER A 302 11.06 8.72 -15.62
CA SER A 302 11.56 8.91 -16.98
C SER A 302 12.01 7.56 -17.54
N ASN A 303 11.64 7.29 -18.78
CA ASN A 303 12.03 6.10 -19.52
C ASN A 303 12.58 6.51 -20.89
N ALA A 304 13.73 6.00 -21.26
CA ALA A 304 14.26 6.12 -22.60
C ALA A 304 14.62 4.73 -23.12
N TYR A 305 14.25 4.41 -24.34
CA TYR A 305 14.61 3.15 -24.96
C TYR A 305 15.10 3.31 -26.40
N PHE A 306 15.98 2.41 -26.76
CA PHE A 306 16.51 2.28 -28.12
C PHE A 306 16.30 0.85 -28.59
N GLU A 307 15.71 0.69 -29.77
CA GLU A 307 15.39 -0.59 -30.39
C GLU A 307 15.97 -0.69 -31.78
N VAL A 308 16.62 -1.81 -32.07
CA VAL A 308 17.19 -2.10 -33.37
C VAL A 308 16.74 -3.46 -33.88
N LYS A 309 16.34 -3.54 -35.14
CA LYS A 309 15.98 -4.77 -35.86
C LYS A 309 17.04 -5.05 -36.96
N PRO A 310 18.20 -5.65 -36.59
CA PRO A 310 19.31 -5.81 -37.51
C PRO A 310 18.98 -6.77 -38.65
N ILE A 311 18.31 -7.87 -38.34
CA ILE A 311 17.85 -8.91 -39.31
C ILE A 311 16.37 -9.23 -39.00
N LYS A 312 15.73 -9.91 -39.98
CA LYS A 312 14.34 -10.36 -39.84
C LYS A 312 14.20 -11.26 -38.58
N GLY A 313 13.22 -10.98 -37.74
CA GLY A 313 12.94 -11.72 -36.52
C GLY A 313 13.76 -11.28 -35.29
N LEU A 314 14.95 -10.67 -35.43
CA LEU A 314 15.77 -10.26 -34.29
C LEU A 314 15.49 -8.80 -33.90
N THR A 315 15.11 -8.61 -32.66
CA THR A 315 14.94 -7.29 -32.05
C THR A 315 15.90 -7.17 -30.86
N LEU A 316 16.75 -6.16 -30.89
CA LEU A 316 17.61 -5.75 -29.77
C LEU A 316 17.02 -4.48 -29.16
N ARG A 317 16.77 -4.49 -27.86
CA ARG A 317 16.22 -3.33 -27.15
C ARG A 317 17.03 -3.07 -25.88
N THR A 318 17.39 -1.82 -25.67
CA THR A 318 17.92 -1.34 -24.39
C THR A 318 17.07 -0.21 -23.88
N SER A 319 16.83 -0.18 -22.58
CA SER A 319 16.05 0.87 -21.90
C SER A 319 16.69 1.29 -20.60
N VAL A 320 16.60 2.58 -20.30
CA VAL A 320 17.02 3.16 -19.03
C VAL A 320 15.80 3.84 -18.43
N ASN A 321 15.51 3.51 -17.18
CA ASN A 321 14.46 4.14 -16.39
C ASN A 321 15.12 4.85 -15.22
N PHE A 322 14.66 6.05 -14.95
CA PHE A 322 15.12 6.85 -13.81
C PHE A 322 13.91 7.43 -13.10
N THR A 323 13.77 7.10 -11.82
CA THR A 323 12.72 7.65 -10.97
C THR A 323 13.33 8.44 -9.84
N THR A 324 12.68 9.54 -9.46
CA THR A 324 13.03 10.33 -8.29
C THR A 324 11.81 10.60 -7.44
N ASN A 325 12.02 10.66 -6.14
CA ASN A 325 11.03 11.06 -5.16
C ASN A 325 11.65 12.08 -4.20
N ALA A 326 11.19 13.32 -4.25
CA ALA A 326 11.52 14.33 -3.24
C ALA A 326 10.26 14.59 -2.41
N ALA A 327 10.34 14.42 -1.11
CA ALA A 327 9.21 14.57 -0.21
C ALA A 327 9.58 15.40 1.01
N LYS A 328 8.60 16.12 1.53
CA LYS A 328 8.71 16.85 2.78
C LYS A 328 7.39 16.72 3.54
N GLN A 329 7.49 16.49 4.84
CA GLN A 329 6.36 16.46 5.76
C GLN A 329 6.65 17.41 6.92
N ASP A 330 5.72 18.32 7.17
CA ASP A 330 5.71 19.23 8.32
C ASP A 330 4.57 18.84 9.24
N TYR A 331 4.89 18.33 10.41
CA TYR A 331 3.94 18.09 11.49
C TYR A 331 4.06 19.18 12.53
N TYR A 332 2.92 19.67 13.00
CA TYR A 332 2.83 20.64 14.08
C TYR A 332 1.59 20.35 14.92
N GLN A 333 1.79 20.17 16.21
CA GLN A 333 0.74 20.05 17.22
C GLN A 333 0.63 21.36 17.98
N SER A 334 -0.56 21.96 17.99
CA SER A 334 -0.82 23.25 18.58
C SER A 334 -0.92 23.18 20.11
N ALA A 335 -0.63 24.31 20.79
CA ALA A 335 -0.86 24.51 22.20
C ALA A 335 -2.36 24.42 22.62
N PHE A 336 -3.27 24.44 21.68
CA PHE A 336 -4.70 24.25 21.89
C PHE A 336 -5.11 22.78 21.92
N LEU A 337 -4.17 21.90 21.55
CA LEU A 337 -4.28 20.46 21.75
C LEU A 337 -3.59 20.11 23.06
N LEU A 338 -4.31 19.39 23.84
CA LEU A 338 -3.95 19.10 25.18
C LEU A 338 -2.71 18.22 25.28
N GLY A 339 -1.77 18.67 26.08
CA GLY A 339 -0.73 17.83 26.65
C GLY A 339 -1.29 16.84 27.68
N LYS A 340 -0.42 16.27 28.46
CA LYS A 340 -0.77 15.28 29.51
C LYS A 340 -1.75 15.83 30.59
N SER A 341 -1.81 17.16 30.78
CA SER A 341 -2.71 17.81 31.70
C SER A 341 -4.12 18.07 31.17
N TYR A 342 -4.32 17.98 29.87
CA TYR A 342 -5.61 18.16 29.14
C TYR A 342 -6.38 19.44 29.54
N THR A 343 -5.67 20.51 29.93
CA THR A 343 -6.27 21.75 30.43
C THR A 343 -6.14 22.96 29.50
N GLY A 344 -5.31 22.88 28.46
CA GLY A 344 -5.09 23.97 27.52
C GLY A 344 -6.32 24.29 26.65
N ASN A 345 -6.52 25.56 26.34
CA ASN A 345 -7.49 26.06 25.37
C ASN A 345 -7.00 27.40 24.77
N LYS A 346 -7.83 28.08 23.94
CA LYS A 346 -7.42 29.37 23.35
C LYS A 346 -7.14 30.45 24.36
N SER A 347 -7.85 30.44 25.49
CA SER A 347 -7.66 31.40 26.58
C SER A 347 -6.46 31.03 27.46
N THR A 348 -6.20 29.73 27.63
CA THR A 348 -5.09 29.19 28.43
C THR A 348 -4.38 28.08 27.67
N PRO A 349 -3.54 28.44 26.66
CA PRO A 349 -2.84 27.45 25.85
C PRO A 349 -1.85 26.64 26.70
N ASP A 350 -1.85 25.32 26.47
CA ASP A 350 -0.85 24.43 27.10
C ASP A 350 0.41 24.40 26.23
N LEU A 351 1.36 25.25 26.59
CA LEU A 351 2.61 25.37 25.84
C LEU A 351 3.46 24.09 25.88
N THR A 352 3.24 23.21 26.86
CA THR A 352 3.96 21.92 26.95
C THR A 352 3.42 20.89 25.97
N SER A 353 2.25 21.14 25.37
CA SER A 353 1.63 20.27 24.37
C SER A 353 2.11 20.53 22.95
N ILE A 354 2.81 21.64 22.73
CA ILE A 354 3.37 21.95 21.40
C ILE A 354 4.41 20.91 21.06
N ASP A 355 4.23 20.27 19.92
CA ASP A 355 5.15 19.26 19.38
C ASP A 355 5.23 19.42 17.87
N GLY A 356 6.32 19.03 17.29
CA GLY A 356 6.46 19.11 15.85
C GLY A 356 7.68 18.36 15.33
N TYR A 357 7.60 17.97 14.07
CA TYR A 357 8.76 17.45 13.35
C TYR A 357 8.71 17.88 11.87
N ARG A 358 9.88 17.93 11.30
CA ARG A 358 10.05 18.03 9.86
C ARG A 358 10.79 16.81 9.36
N LEU A 359 10.21 16.15 8.36
CA LEU A 359 10.82 15.06 7.65
C LEU A 359 11.07 15.52 6.21
N SER A 360 12.28 15.32 5.72
CA SER A 360 12.68 15.63 4.35
C SER A 360 13.41 14.44 3.77
N GLY A 361 12.94 13.95 2.64
CA GLY A 361 13.50 12.78 1.98
C GLY A 361 13.75 13.01 0.50
N PHE A 362 14.79 12.34 0.01
CA PHE A 362 15.09 12.26 -1.40
C PHE A 362 15.52 10.84 -1.75
N GLY A 363 14.80 10.23 -2.69
CA GLY A 363 15.11 8.91 -3.21
C GLY A 363 15.24 8.93 -4.71
N TYR A 364 16.08 8.04 -5.24
CA TYR A 364 16.13 7.77 -6.66
C TYR A 364 16.37 6.29 -6.95
N ASN A 365 15.83 5.87 -8.09
CA ASN A 365 16.04 4.53 -8.62
C ASN A 365 16.47 4.63 -10.07
N ALA A 366 17.54 3.94 -10.41
CA ALA A 366 18.05 3.79 -11.76
C ALA A 366 17.93 2.33 -12.18
N TYR A 367 17.16 2.05 -13.20
CA TYR A 367 16.95 0.71 -13.75
C TYR A 367 17.34 0.67 -15.22
N TRP A 368 18.20 -0.26 -15.56
CA TRP A 368 18.63 -0.53 -16.92
C TRP A 368 18.27 -1.95 -17.33
N SER A 369 17.68 -2.10 -18.52
CA SER A 369 17.31 -3.40 -19.08
C SER A 369 17.76 -3.49 -20.53
N THR A 370 18.33 -4.63 -20.89
CA THR A 370 18.68 -4.94 -22.28
C THR A 370 18.19 -6.32 -22.63
N THR A 371 17.51 -6.43 -23.78
CA THR A 371 16.94 -7.69 -24.28
C THR A 371 17.30 -7.92 -25.74
N ALA A 372 17.48 -9.20 -26.09
CA ALA A 372 17.53 -9.68 -27.45
C ALA A 372 16.40 -10.69 -27.65
N THR A 373 15.47 -10.38 -28.53
CA THR A 373 14.31 -11.23 -28.84
C THR A 373 14.41 -11.72 -30.27
N TYR A 374 14.29 -13.01 -30.45
CA TYR A 374 14.20 -13.63 -31.78
C TYR A 374 12.84 -14.26 -31.97
N ASP A 375 12.10 -13.76 -32.95
CA ASP A 375 10.73 -14.13 -33.27
C ASP A 375 10.65 -14.60 -34.72
N VAL A 376 10.34 -15.88 -34.93
CA VAL A 376 10.36 -16.51 -36.26
C VAL A 376 9.27 -17.56 -36.38
N THR A 377 8.63 -17.58 -37.54
CA THR A 377 7.76 -18.68 -37.97
C THR A 377 8.41 -19.44 -39.13
N PHE A 378 8.54 -20.76 -38.99
CA PHE A 378 9.06 -21.63 -40.01
C PHE A 378 8.04 -22.74 -40.34
N ASN A 379 8.04 -23.15 -41.61
CA ASN A 379 7.07 -24.09 -42.15
C ASN A 379 5.60 -23.73 -41.86
N GLU A 380 5.29 -22.44 -41.72
CA GLU A 380 3.96 -21.88 -41.47
C GLU A 380 3.27 -22.37 -40.18
N LYS A 381 3.80 -23.38 -39.50
CA LYS A 381 3.21 -24.07 -38.35
C LYS A 381 4.02 -23.95 -37.09
N HIS A 382 5.29 -23.66 -37.19
CA HIS A 382 6.20 -23.61 -36.03
C HIS A 382 6.55 -22.17 -35.72
N HIS A 383 5.98 -21.60 -34.68
CA HIS A 383 6.31 -20.26 -34.21
C HIS A 383 7.22 -20.36 -33.00
N LEU A 384 8.36 -19.70 -33.05
CA LEU A 384 9.37 -19.67 -32.01
C LEU A 384 9.65 -18.23 -31.64
N ASN A 385 9.42 -17.87 -30.34
CA ASN A 385 9.80 -16.61 -29.74
C ASN A 385 10.77 -16.90 -28.58
N THR A 386 12.01 -16.47 -28.74
CA THR A 386 13.05 -16.60 -27.73
C THR A 386 13.56 -15.25 -27.30
N MET A 387 13.82 -15.09 -26.00
CA MET A 387 14.37 -13.86 -25.45
C MET A 387 15.46 -14.17 -24.44
N ILE A 388 16.54 -13.41 -24.51
CA ILE A 388 17.54 -13.31 -23.44
C ILE A 388 17.64 -11.86 -22.98
N GLY A 389 17.92 -11.66 -21.69
CA GLY A 389 18.01 -10.30 -21.17
C GLY A 389 18.89 -10.19 -19.94
N TYR A 390 19.23 -8.94 -19.66
CA TYR A 390 19.96 -8.51 -18.47
C TYR A 390 19.32 -7.26 -17.91
N ASP A 391 19.10 -7.25 -16.59
CA ASP A 391 18.61 -6.13 -15.83
C ASP A 391 19.63 -5.71 -14.78
N PHE A 392 19.70 -4.41 -14.53
CA PHE A 392 20.47 -3.82 -13.44
C PHE A 392 19.64 -2.72 -12.78
N GLU A 393 19.65 -2.68 -11.46
CA GLU A 393 18.95 -1.68 -10.67
C GLU A 393 19.81 -1.19 -9.52
N TYR A 394 19.79 0.10 -9.32
CA TYR A 394 20.36 0.77 -8.16
C TYR A 394 19.30 1.66 -7.53
N ASN A 395 19.06 1.47 -6.24
CA ASN A 395 18.15 2.29 -5.45
C ASN A 395 18.93 2.99 -4.34
N SER A 396 18.56 4.22 -4.06
CA SER A 396 19.10 5.00 -2.94
C SER A 396 18.02 5.90 -2.39
N ASP A 397 17.82 5.81 -1.08
CA ASP A 397 16.90 6.63 -0.32
C ASP A 397 17.64 7.29 0.84
N PHE A 398 17.35 8.56 1.03
CA PHE A 398 17.88 9.37 2.12
C PHE A 398 16.75 10.15 2.77
N GLU A 399 16.65 10.08 4.08
CA GLU A 399 15.66 10.78 4.87
C GLU A 399 16.31 11.45 6.08
N VAL A 400 15.88 12.66 6.37
CA VAL A 400 16.27 13.41 7.56
C VAL A 400 15.01 13.82 8.30
N GLN A 401 14.92 13.46 9.55
CA GLN A 401 13.91 13.93 10.48
C GLN A 401 14.55 14.89 11.48
N GLN A 402 13.88 16.00 11.69
CA GLN A 402 14.19 16.97 12.73
C GLN A 402 12.97 17.07 13.63
N ASP A 403 13.15 16.70 14.90
CA ASP A 403 12.11 16.77 15.92
C ASP A 403 12.34 18.02 16.77
N ASP A 404 11.24 18.75 17.00
CA ASP A 404 11.20 19.93 17.81
C ASP A 404 10.20 19.72 18.94
N ARG A 405 10.70 19.69 20.17
CA ARG A 405 9.85 19.63 21.38
C ARG A 405 10.03 20.90 22.19
N THR A 406 8.93 21.38 22.71
CA THR A 406 8.99 22.50 23.68
C THR A 406 9.48 22.01 25.03
N ASP A 407 10.39 22.77 25.60
CA ASP A 407 10.70 22.78 27.02
C ASP A 407 9.78 23.85 27.68
N SER A 408 9.37 23.65 28.94
CA SER A 408 8.61 24.61 29.72
C SER A 408 9.25 26.01 29.76
N ASP A 409 10.58 26.06 29.61
CA ASP A 409 11.35 27.31 29.67
C ASP A 409 11.49 28.04 28.31
N ASN A 410 11.25 27.32 27.18
CA ASN A 410 11.35 27.86 25.83
C ASN A 410 10.26 27.29 24.92
N PRO A 411 9.01 27.67 25.09
CA PRO A 411 7.93 27.21 24.25
C PRO A 411 8.08 27.74 22.81
N ILE A 412 7.85 26.88 21.81
CA ILE A 412 7.61 27.34 20.45
C ILE A 412 6.37 28.25 20.48
N ALA A 413 6.46 29.42 19.88
CA ALA A 413 5.31 30.32 19.85
C ALA A 413 4.09 29.60 19.27
N TYR A 414 3.00 29.53 20.01
CA TYR A 414 1.78 28.77 19.67
C TYR A 414 1.13 29.18 18.35
N ASN A 415 1.42 30.38 17.85
CA ASN A 415 1.00 30.86 16.55
C ASN A 415 2.01 30.55 15.43
N ASN A 416 3.12 29.94 15.77
CA ASN A 416 4.14 29.59 14.78
C ASN A 416 3.76 28.25 14.12
N THR A 417 3.28 28.32 12.90
CA THR A 417 2.92 27.14 12.08
C THR A 417 4.11 26.57 11.33
N SER A 418 5.32 27.03 11.65
CA SER A 418 6.55 26.66 10.95
C SER A 418 7.64 26.25 11.94
N ILE A 419 8.07 25.02 11.84
CA ILE A 419 9.27 24.45 12.51
C ILE A 419 10.56 25.28 12.25
N THR A 420 10.57 26.16 11.23
CA THR A 420 11.74 26.95 10.87
C THR A 420 12.13 28.02 11.89
N ASN A 421 11.29 28.32 12.87
CA ASN A 421 11.52 29.36 13.87
C ASN A 421 11.81 28.80 15.27
N VAL A 422 12.32 27.61 15.37
CA VAL A 422 12.71 26.98 16.64
C VAL A 422 14.04 27.53 17.14
N ASN A 423 14.21 28.85 17.11
CA ASN A 423 15.33 29.52 17.77
C ASN A 423 15.06 29.51 19.27
N GLY A 424 15.65 28.54 19.96
CA GLY A 424 15.62 28.45 21.41
C GLY A 424 15.08 27.17 22.00
N ALA A 425 14.60 26.22 21.23
CA ALA A 425 14.28 24.88 21.74
C ALA A 425 15.56 24.20 22.22
N LYS A 426 15.64 23.92 23.51
CA LYS A 426 16.80 23.22 24.11
C LYS A 426 16.87 21.72 23.73
N LEU A 427 15.82 21.18 23.17
CA LEU A 427 15.69 19.76 22.83
C LEU A 427 15.26 19.61 21.37
N TRP A 428 16.17 19.80 20.44
CA TRP A 428 16.00 19.27 19.12
C TRP A 428 16.76 17.93 19.04
N THR A 429 16.09 16.92 18.54
CA THR A 429 16.69 15.65 18.18
C THR A 429 16.55 15.50 16.68
N GLY A 430 17.53 14.94 16.04
CA GLY A 430 17.47 14.64 14.61
C GLY A 430 17.90 13.22 14.36
N SER A 431 17.30 12.61 13.39
CA SER A 431 17.74 11.33 12.83
C SER A 431 17.96 11.46 11.34
N SER A 432 18.87 10.68 10.81
CA SER A 432 19.03 10.52 9.37
C SER A 432 19.08 9.04 9.06
N GLU A 433 18.36 8.68 8.01
CA GLU A 433 18.36 7.32 7.49
C GLU A 433 18.87 7.35 6.05
N TYR A 434 19.76 6.44 5.75
CA TYR A 434 20.27 6.23 4.42
C TYR A 434 20.18 4.74 4.08
N SER A 435 19.49 4.44 3.00
CA SER A 435 19.32 3.07 2.51
C SER A 435 19.68 2.99 1.04
N ASN A 436 20.40 1.94 0.66
CA ASN A 436 20.64 1.63 -0.73
C ASN A 436 20.66 0.12 -0.97
N TYR A 437 20.29 -0.26 -2.19
CA TYR A 437 20.50 -1.62 -2.65
C TYR A 437 20.88 -1.66 -4.14
N VAL A 438 21.53 -2.75 -4.48
CA VAL A 438 21.89 -3.11 -5.86
C VAL A 438 21.23 -4.43 -6.19
N PHE A 439 20.65 -4.50 -7.39
CA PHE A 439 20.05 -5.68 -7.93
C PHE A 439 20.51 -5.90 -9.36
N ASP A 440 20.82 -7.13 -9.74
CA ASP A 440 21.06 -7.52 -11.13
C ASP A 440 20.42 -8.87 -11.44
N ALA A 441 20.08 -9.05 -12.71
CA ALA A 441 19.46 -10.28 -13.17
C ALA A 441 19.84 -10.66 -14.59
N MET A 442 19.93 -11.96 -14.85
CA MET A 442 20.03 -12.55 -16.19
C MET A 442 18.85 -13.48 -16.40
N PHE A 443 18.23 -13.41 -17.57
CA PHE A 443 17.07 -14.24 -17.85
C PHE A 443 17.02 -14.70 -19.30
N ALA A 444 16.35 -15.83 -19.48
CA ALA A 444 16.00 -16.36 -20.79
C ALA A 444 14.55 -16.86 -20.78
N ARG A 445 13.87 -16.71 -21.89
CA ARG A 445 12.51 -17.20 -22.13
C ARG A 445 12.43 -17.82 -23.51
N LEU A 446 11.70 -18.92 -23.59
CA LEU A 446 11.31 -19.62 -24.80
C LEU A 446 9.79 -19.71 -24.85
N VAL A 447 9.18 -19.35 -25.98
CA VAL A 447 7.79 -19.67 -26.29
C VAL A 447 7.78 -20.37 -27.62
N TYR A 448 7.23 -21.55 -27.65
CA TYR A 448 7.05 -22.35 -28.87
C TYR A 448 5.57 -22.64 -29.06
N ASP A 449 5.08 -22.33 -30.24
CA ASP A 449 3.72 -22.62 -30.66
C ASP A 449 3.74 -23.51 -31.90
N TYR A 450 2.96 -24.58 -31.85
CA TYR A 450 2.74 -25.46 -33.00
C TYR A 450 1.33 -25.28 -33.56
N ASN A 451 1.22 -24.60 -34.66
CA ASN A 451 -0.01 -24.41 -35.46
C ASN A 451 -1.17 -23.89 -34.60
N TYR A 452 -0.89 -23.02 -33.60
CA TYR A 452 -1.86 -22.50 -32.62
C TYR A 452 -2.52 -23.58 -31.75
N LYS A 453 -2.17 -24.88 -31.93
CA LYS A 453 -2.74 -26.00 -31.18
C LYS A 453 -2.07 -26.21 -29.83
N TYR A 454 -0.73 -26.29 -29.83
CA TYR A 454 0.06 -26.58 -28.64
C TYR A 454 1.03 -25.45 -28.39
N VAL A 455 0.95 -24.85 -27.20
CA VAL A 455 1.87 -23.79 -26.80
C VAL A 455 2.67 -24.28 -25.61
N LEU A 456 3.99 -24.17 -25.70
CA LEU A 456 4.95 -24.40 -24.63
C LEU A 456 5.64 -23.10 -24.29
N SER A 457 5.74 -22.76 -23.02
CA SER A 457 6.54 -21.61 -22.58
C SER A 457 7.41 -22.03 -21.39
N ASP A 458 8.71 -21.74 -21.51
CA ASP A 458 9.69 -21.95 -20.45
C ASP A 458 10.45 -20.66 -20.17
N SER A 459 10.80 -20.44 -18.91
CA SER A 459 11.68 -19.32 -18.53
C SER A 459 12.62 -19.71 -17.38
N VAL A 460 13.80 -19.15 -17.43
CA VAL A 460 14.79 -19.22 -16.36
C VAL A 460 15.33 -17.83 -16.09
N ARG A 461 15.45 -17.49 -14.80
CA ARG A 461 16.01 -16.22 -14.36
C ARG A 461 16.92 -16.43 -13.15
N ARG A 462 18.06 -15.75 -13.16
CA ARG A 462 18.98 -15.68 -12.04
C ARG A 462 19.03 -14.25 -11.55
N ASP A 463 18.56 -14.01 -10.34
CA ASP A 463 18.55 -12.70 -9.69
C ASP A 463 19.59 -12.66 -8.57
N ARG A 464 20.20 -11.48 -8.39
CA ARG A 464 21.14 -11.21 -7.30
C ARG A 464 20.79 -9.87 -6.65
N SER A 465 20.70 -9.83 -5.32
CA SER A 465 20.38 -8.62 -4.57
C SER A 465 21.30 -8.46 -3.37
N SER A 466 21.74 -7.22 -3.10
CA SER A 466 22.54 -6.87 -1.91
C SER A 466 21.78 -7.00 -0.60
N LYS A 467 20.44 -7.07 -0.65
CA LYS A 467 19.56 -7.25 0.54
C LYS A 467 19.77 -8.58 1.24
N PHE A 468 20.36 -9.56 0.55
CA PHE A 468 20.56 -10.92 1.06
C PHE A 468 22.00 -11.21 1.44
N GLY A 469 22.15 -12.21 2.29
CA GLY A 469 23.46 -12.65 2.77
C GLY A 469 24.40 -13.09 1.65
N PRO A 470 25.71 -12.85 1.78
CA PRO A 470 26.68 -13.05 0.69
C PRO A 470 26.68 -14.47 0.13
N ASP A 471 26.31 -15.48 0.95
CA ASP A 471 26.30 -16.88 0.54
C ASP A 471 25.01 -17.29 -0.21
N LYS A 472 23.96 -16.45 -0.16
CA LYS A 472 22.63 -16.69 -0.77
C LYS A 472 22.08 -15.50 -1.58
N ARG A 473 22.92 -14.56 -1.94
CA ARG A 473 22.51 -13.38 -2.74
C ARG A 473 21.88 -13.74 -4.08
N ALA A 474 22.35 -14.82 -4.71
CA ALA A 474 21.83 -15.28 -5.97
C ALA A 474 20.69 -16.29 -5.77
N GLY A 475 19.54 -16.01 -6.41
CA GLY A 475 18.39 -16.90 -6.50
C GLY A 475 18.16 -17.34 -7.93
N TRP A 476 17.74 -18.59 -8.12
CA TRP A 476 17.31 -19.13 -9.41
C TRP A 476 15.80 -19.31 -9.39
N PHE A 477 15.15 -18.81 -10.42
CA PHE A 477 13.71 -18.83 -10.62
C PHE A 477 13.44 -19.41 -12.01
N TYR A 478 12.59 -20.41 -12.06
CA TYR A 478 12.24 -21.10 -13.29
C TYR A 478 10.75 -21.37 -13.34
N SER A 479 10.19 -21.37 -14.54
CA SER A 479 8.80 -21.72 -14.76
C SER A 479 8.60 -22.35 -16.12
N GLY A 480 7.56 -23.18 -16.21
CA GLY A 480 7.09 -23.78 -17.44
C GLY A 480 5.59 -23.78 -17.51
N SER A 481 5.04 -23.65 -18.72
CA SER A 481 3.62 -23.80 -18.97
C SER A 481 3.35 -24.49 -20.29
N VAL A 482 2.23 -25.20 -20.34
CA VAL A 482 1.69 -25.81 -21.53
C VAL A 482 0.24 -25.38 -21.73
N ALA A 483 -0.13 -25.16 -22.98
CA ALA A 483 -1.51 -24.91 -23.33
C ALA A 483 -1.90 -25.75 -24.57
N TRP A 484 -3.12 -26.29 -24.51
CA TRP A 484 -3.73 -27.01 -25.59
C TRP A 484 -5.00 -26.29 -26.04
N ASN A 485 -4.99 -25.78 -27.26
CA ASN A 485 -6.15 -25.18 -27.91
C ASN A 485 -6.94 -26.30 -28.60
N ILE A 486 -7.90 -26.86 -27.91
CA ILE A 486 -8.70 -28.02 -28.35
C ILE A 486 -9.53 -27.64 -29.59
N THR A 487 -10.01 -26.41 -29.69
CA THR A 487 -10.78 -25.93 -30.84
C THR A 487 -10.00 -25.95 -32.16
N GLU A 488 -8.66 -25.91 -32.11
CA GLU A 488 -7.80 -25.99 -33.30
C GLU A 488 -7.58 -27.42 -33.81
N GLU A 489 -8.13 -28.42 -33.11
CA GLU A 489 -8.03 -29.81 -33.52
C GLU A 489 -8.98 -30.17 -34.68
N ASP A 490 -8.57 -31.12 -35.52
CA ASP A 490 -9.35 -31.50 -36.70
C ASP A 490 -10.74 -32.06 -36.35
N PHE A 491 -10.86 -32.74 -35.18
CA PHE A 491 -12.13 -33.31 -34.71
C PHE A 491 -13.10 -32.26 -34.16
N MET A 492 -12.64 -31.01 -33.97
CA MET A 492 -13.47 -29.89 -33.48
C MET A 492 -14.02 -29.00 -34.61
N LYS A 493 -13.55 -29.16 -35.85
CA LYS A 493 -13.89 -28.27 -36.99
C LYS A 493 -15.36 -28.18 -37.32
N ASP A 494 -16.12 -29.22 -37.04
CA ASP A 494 -17.57 -29.26 -37.29
C ASP A 494 -18.41 -28.72 -36.12
N ILE A 495 -17.77 -28.32 -35.03
CA ILE A 495 -18.42 -27.80 -33.80
C ILE A 495 -18.41 -26.28 -33.83
N HIS A 496 -19.35 -25.67 -34.54
CA HIS A 496 -19.41 -24.22 -34.77
C HIS A 496 -19.93 -23.37 -33.59
N TRP A 497 -20.50 -24.02 -32.58
CA TRP A 497 -21.03 -23.30 -31.41
C TRP A 497 -19.95 -23.09 -30.32
N LEU A 498 -18.84 -23.82 -30.37
CA LEU A 498 -17.72 -23.77 -29.44
C LEU A 498 -16.56 -23.00 -30.07
N ASP A 499 -16.39 -21.74 -29.70
CA ASP A 499 -15.40 -20.83 -30.29
C ASP A 499 -14.02 -21.00 -29.66
N ILE A 500 -14.00 -21.28 -28.36
CA ILE A 500 -12.80 -21.45 -27.56
C ILE A 500 -12.99 -22.68 -26.68
N ALA A 501 -12.04 -23.60 -26.75
CA ALA A 501 -11.81 -24.64 -25.75
C ALA A 501 -10.32 -24.79 -25.55
N LYS A 502 -9.82 -24.29 -24.41
CA LYS A 502 -8.37 -24.27 -24.12
C LYS A 502 -8.12 -24.79 -22.72
N LEU A 503 -7.17 -25.71 -22.62
CA LEU A 503 -6.62 -26.20 -21.37
C LEU A 503 -5.25 -25.62 -21.14
N ARG A 504 -4.98 -25.14 -19.93
CA ARG A 504 -3.69 -24.55 -19.51
C ARG A 504 -3.21 -25.18 -18.23
N ALA A 505 -1.91 -25.48 -18.16
CA ALA A 505 -1.26 -25.89 -16.93
C ALA A 505 0.09 -25.19 -16.80
N SER A 506 0.42 -24.76 -15.60
CA SER A 506 1.70 -24.11 -15.34
C SER A 506 2.26 -24.48 -13.97
N TYR A 507 3.59 -24.45 -13.88
CA TYR A 507 4.34 -24.51 -12.64
C TYR A 507 5.50 -23.53 -12.68
N GLY A 508 5.76 -22.86 -11.56
CA GLY A 508 6.91 -21.98 -11.49
C GLY A 508 7.29 -21.59 -10.08
N ILE A 509 8.52 -21.10 -9.97
CA ILE A 509 9.08 -20.54 -8.74
C ILE A 509 9.40 -19.08 -9.01
N THR A 510 8.81 -18.19 -8.22
CA THR A 510 9.11 -16.76 -8.18
C THR A 510 9.66 -16.38 -6.81
N GLY A 511 10.26 -15.21 -6.69
CA GLY A 511 10.80 -14.73 -5.42
C GLY A 511 10.01 -13.56 -4.84
N ASN A 512 10.46 -13.10 -3.66
CA ASN A 512 10.07 -11.84 -3.07
C ASN A 512 11.29 -11.23 -2.37
N ASP A 513 11.61 -9.98 -2.68
CA ASP A 513 12.71 -9.20 -2.10
C ASP A 513 12.23 -8.02 -1.24
N GLN A 514 10.93 -7.91 -1.01
CA GLN A 514 10.31 -6.85 -0.20
C GLN A 514 10.42 -7.18 1.30
N ILE A 515 11.61 -7.53 1.78
CA ILE A 515 11.83 -8.00 3.16
C ILE A 515 11.83 -6.86 4.21
N GLY A 516 11.54 -5.62 3.79
CA GLY A 516 11.38 -4.47 4.68
C GLY A 516 12.66 -3.91 5.30
N ASN A 517 13.81 -4.57 5.07
CA ASN A 517 15.11 -4.13 5.57
C ASN A 517 16.21 -4.50 4.57
N ASP A 518 16.84 -3.51 3.96
CA ASP A 518 17.89 -3.71 2.95
C ASP A 518 19.17 -4.32 3.53
N TYR A 519 19.30 -4.32 4.85
CA TYR A 519 20.47 -4.78 5.62
C TYR A 519 20.13 -5.92 6.59
N ALA A 520 19.04 -6.65 6.38
CA ALA A 520 18.56 -7.69 7.29
C ALA A 520 19.57 -8.81 7.61
N TRP A 521 20.57 -9.01 6.75
CA TRP A 521 21.64 -10.01 6.93
C TRP A 521 22.84 -9.52 7.76
N ILE A 522 22.90 -8.22 8.10
CA ILE A 522 24.02 -7.58 8.82
C ILE A 522 23.68 -7.52 10.31
N SER A 523 24.71 -7.55 11.16
CA SER A 523 24.56 -7.30 12.59
C SER A 523 24.36 -5.81 12.86
N THR A 524 23.41 -5.48 13.74
CA THR A 524 23.11 -4.13 14.19
C THR A 524 23.51 -3.93 15.65
N ILE A 525 23.84 -2.70 16.01
CA ILE A 525 24.23 -2.29 17.36
C ILE A 525 23.25 -1.22 17.82
N SER A 526 22.73 -1.36 19.03
CA SER A 526 21.91 -0.36 19.72
C SER A 526 22.67 0.25 20.91
N SER A 527 22.27 1.47 21.26
CA SER A 527 22.86 2.24 22.38
C SER A 527 21.80 2.84 23.32
N ASP A 528 20.60 2.24 23.35
CA ASP A 528 19.43 2.71 24.10
C ASP A 528 19.40 2.28 25.57
N GLN A 529 20.44 1.58 26.04
CA GLN A 529 20.54 1.10 27.42
C GLN A 529 21.70 1.76 28.14
N ASN A 530 21.52 1.97 29.43
CA ASN A 530 22.55 2.47 30.31
C ASN A 530 22.98 1.41 31.33
N VAL A 531 24.27 1.29 31.57
CA VAL A 531 24.83 0.54 32.70
C VAL A 531 25.17 1.52 33.79
N VAL A 532 24.78 1.22 35.02
CA VAL A 532 25.03 2.07 36.19
C VAL A 532 26.30 1.57 36.87
N PHE A 533 27.33 2.43 36.92
CA PHE A 533 28.54 2.24 37.72
C PHE A 533 28.52 3.19 38.93
N GLY A 534 28.24 2.64 40.11
CA GLY A 534 27.99 3.44 41.29
C GLY A 534 26.70 4.26 41.13
N THR A 535 26.80 5.60 41.03
CA THR A 535 25.71 6.53 40.78
C THR A 535 25.66 7.07 39.37
N THR A 536 26.59 6.66 38.51
CA THR A 536 26.71 7.20 37.14
C THR A 536 26.15 6.21 36.13
N ALA A 537 25.14 6.68 35.34
CA ALA A 537 24.63 5.95 34.21
C ALA A 537 25.48 6.22 32.97
N ILE A 538 26.01 5.18 32.36
CA ILE A 538 26.87 5.24 31.16
C ILE A 538 26.13 4.54 30.00
N PRO A 539 25.95 5.20 28.85
CA PRO A 539 25.41 4.55 27.67
C PRO A 539 26.22 3.32 27.25
N THR A 540 25.55 2.23 26.96
CA THR A 540 26.19 1.00 26.52
C THR A 540 25.80 0.67 25.09
N TYR A 541 26.73 0.08 24.35
CA TYR A 541 26.51 -0.44 23.01
C TYR A 541 26.39 -1.96 23.08
N TYR A 542 25.34 -2.50 22.51
CA TYR A 542 25.11 -3.95 22.48
C TYR A 542 24.55 -4.39 21.11
N PRO A 543 24.80 -5.63 20.68
CA PRO A 543 24.20 -6.17 19.46
C PRO A 543 22.68 -6.29 19.63
N SER A 544 21.90 -5.62 18.76
CA SER A 544 20.44 -5.70 18.73
C SER A 544 19.92 -6.61 17.62
N GLY A 545 20.72 -6.87 16.60
CA GLY A 545 20.46 -7.80 15.52
C GLY A 545 21.72 -8.60 15.18
N TYR A 546 21.54 -9.85 14.80
CA TYR A 546 22.66 -10.75 14.47
C TYR A 546 22.73 -11.03 12.99
N SER A 547 23.96 -11.12 12.47
CA SER A 547 24.21 -11.38 11.06
C SER A 547 23.78 -12.79 10.66
N ASN A 548 23.18 -12.92 9.46
CA ASN A 548 22.92 -14.19 8.83
C ASN A 548 23.44 -14.18 7.39
N ARG A 549 24.63 -14.72 7.17
CA ARG A 549 25.24 -14.85 5.83
C ARG A 549 24.45 -15.77 4.88
N GLN A 550 23.62 -16.66 5.43
CA GLN A 550 22.76 -17.62 4.72
C GLN A 550 21.34 -17.08 4.46
N LEU A 551 21.06 -15.81 4.85
CA LEU A 551 19.76 -15.19 4.54
C LEU A 551 19.57 -15.11 3.03
N GLY A 552 18.50 -15.72 2.51
CA GLY A 552 18.20 -15.78 1.10
C GLY A 552 16.77 -15.33 0.78
N TRP A 553 16.42 -15.51 -0.48
CA TRP A 553 15.14 -15.13 -1.06
C TRP A 553 13.96 -15.83 -0.42
N GLU A 554 12.84 -15.12 -0.24
CA GLU A 554 11.55 -15.78 -0.13
C GLU A 554 11.22 -16.44 -1.48
N LYS A 555 10.66 -17.64 -1.45
CA LYS A 555 10.33 -18.39 -2.66
C LYS A 555 8.86 -18.78 -2.69
N ASN A 556 8.19 -18.39 -3.76
CA ASN A 556 6.80 -18.73 -4.05
C ASN A 556 6.77 -19.83 -5.10
N LYS A 557 6.36 -21.05 -4.71
CA LYS A 557 6.14 -22.19 -5.58
C LYS A 557 4.65 -22.24 -5.92
N GLN A 558 4.33 -22.11 -7.20
CA GLN A 558 2.94 -22.01 -7.65
C GLN A 558 2.65 -23.02 -8.75
N MET A 559 1.47 -23.63 -8.67
CA MET A 559 0.87 -24.50 -9.68
C MET A 559 -0.48 -23.92 -10.07
N ASP A 560 -0.78 -23.93 -11.37
CA ASP A 560 -2.03 -23.45 -11.93
C ASP A 560 -2.58 -24.44 -12.96
N LEU A 561 -3.91 -24.57 -12.98
CA LEU A 561 -4.66 -25.28 -13.99
C LEU A 561 -5.82 -24.38 -14.45
N GLY A 562 -5.89 -24.09 -15.73
CA GLY A 562 -6.88 -23.18 -16.30
C GLY A 562 -7.68 -23.79 -17.45
N PHE A 563 -8.95 -23.41 -17.54
CA PHE A 563 -9.87 -23.76 -18.62
C PHE A 563 -10.51 -22.50 -19.17
N ASP A 564 -10.40 -22.31 -20.49
CA ASP A 564 -11.05 -21.21 -21.20
C ASP A 564 -12.08 -21.80 -22.17
N ILE A 565 -13.33 -21.38 -22.06
CA ILE A 565 -14.45 -21.86 -22.86
C ILE A 565 -15.18 -20.65 -23.46
N GLY A 566 -15.26 -20.58 -24.80
CA GLY A 566 -16.04 -19.59 -25.51
C GLY A 566 -17.14 -20.24 -26.33
N VAL A 567 -18.37 -19.77 -26.24
CA VAL A 567 -19.51 -20.33 -26.95
C VAL A 567 -20.34 -19.25 -27.63
N PHE A 568 -20.84 -19.56 -28.85
CA PHE A 568 -21.71 -18.72 -29.66
C PHE A 568 -21.17 -17.33 -29.98
N ASN A 569 -19.84 -17.13 -29.94
CA ASN A 569 -19.19 -15.84 -30.01
C ASN A 569 -19.74 -14.78 -29.05
N ALA A 570 -20.45 -15.20 -28.00
CA ALA A 570 -21.19 -14.33 -27.10
C ALA A 570 -20.87 -14.54 -25.62
N LEU A 571 -20.43 -15.73 -25.22
CA LEU A 571 -20.16 -16.09 -23.84
C LEU A 571 -18.75 -16.66 -23.71
N ASN A 572 -17.94 -16.08 -22.85
CA ASN A 572 -16.61 -16.58 -22.48
C ASN A 572 -16.58 -16.90 -20.98
N ILE A 573 -16.10 -18.08 -20.65
CA ILE A 573 -15.91 -18.56 -19.29
C ILE A 573 -14.47 -18.93 -19.10
N VAL A 574 -13.84 -18.36 -18.08
CA VAL A 574 -12.46 -18.67 -17.66
C VAL A 574 -12.51 -19.21 -16.24
N VAL A 575 -11.91 -20.36 -16.02
CA VAL A 575 -11.80 -20.99 -14.70
C VAL A 575 -10.35 -21.27 -14.42
N ASP A 576 -9.82 -20.77 -13.30
CA ASP A 576 -8.46 -21.04 -12.83
C ASP A 576 -8.49 -21.70 -11.44
N LEU A 577 -7.73 -22.77 -11.29
CA LEU A 577 -7.43 -23.44 -10.04
C LEU A 577 -5.96 -23.22 -9.72
N TYR A 578 -5.63 -22.78 -8.51
CA TYR A 578 -4.26 -22.52 -8.13
C TYR A 578 -3.90 -23.00 -6.75
N LYS A 579 -2.61 -23.28 -6.57
CA LYS A 579 -1.97 -23.53 -5.28
C LYS A 579 -0.61 -22.85 -5.26
N ARG A 580 -0.38 -21.97 -4.27
CA ARG A 580 0.89 -21.29 -4.02
C ARG A 580 1.38 -21.62 -2.62
N THR A 581 2.65 -22.02 -2.49
CA THR A 581 3.34 -22.20 -1.21
C THR A 581 4.52 -21.25 -1.16
N SER A 582 4.55 -20.39 -0.15
CA SER A 582 5.57 -19.35 0.06
C SER A 582 6.49 -19.76 1.20
N ASP A 583 7.79 -19.89 0.93
CA ASP A 583 8.85 -20.00 1.94
C ASP A 583 9.22 -18.58 2.36
N ILE A 584 8.98 -18.17 3.61
CA ILE A 584 9.06 -16.78 4.05
C ILE A 584 10.31 -16.48 4.88
N VAL A 585 10.71 -15.19 4.88
CA VAL A 585 11.73 -14.63 5.77
C VAL A 585 11.04 -14.05 6.99
N MET A 586 11.57 -14.35 8.16
CA MET A 586 11.05 -13.79 9.41
C MET A 586 12.15 -13.64 10.46
N PRO A 587 12.01 -12.66 11.39
CA PRO A 587 12.88 -12.58 12.54
C PRO A 587 12.61 -13.76 13.48
N ALA A 588 13.67 -14.41 13.91
CA ALA A 588 13.65 -15.45 14.92
C ALA A 588 14.35 -14.95 16.18
N ASN A 589 13.66 -14.96 17.31
CA ASN A 589 14.24 -14.56 18.58
C ASN A 589 15.30 -15.56 19.02
N ILE A 590 16.43 -15.06 19.50
CA ILE A 590 17.46 -15.84 20.12
C ILE A 590 17.08 -16.03 21.59
N PRO A 591 17.08 -17.28 22.09
CA PRO A 591 16.72 -17.54 23.48
C PRO A 591 17.69 -16.83 24.46
N ASN A 592 17.15 -16.13 25.44
CA ASN A 592 17.94 -15.32 26.38
C ASN A 592 18.91 -16.12 27.25
N PHE A 593 18.72 -17.44 27.42
CA PHE A 593 19.63 -18.30 28.19
C PHE A 593 21.04 -18.40 27.56
N ASN A 594 21.20 -17.99 26.31
CA ASN A 594 22.53 -17.88 25.68
C ASN A 594 23.33 -16.65 26.11
N GLY A 595 22.79 -15.83 27.03
CA GLY A 595 23.40 -14.55 27.43
C GLY A 595 23.35 -13.45 26.37
N ILE A 596 22.61 -13.67 25.29
CA ILE A 596 22.49 -12.77 24.13
C ILE A 596 20.99 -12.52 23.94
N ALA A 597 20.57 -11.26 23.96
CA ALA A 597 19.22 -10.85 23.59
C ALA A 597 19.20 -10.36 22.15
N GLY A 598 18.13 -10.60 21.41
CA GLY A 598 17.97 -10.08 20.06
C GLY A 598 17.31 -11.06 19.11
N SER A 599 17.33 -10.72 17.84
CA SER A 599 16.74 -11.52 16.77
C SER A 599 17.70 -11.68 15.59
N VAL A 600 17.46 -12.71 14.81
CA VAL A 600 18.15 -12.96 13.53
C VAL A 600 17.12 -13.20 12.45
N TYR A 601 17.26 -12.55 11.30
CA TYR A 601 16.42 -12.83 10.14
C TYR A 601 16.83 -14.16 9.49
N MET A 602 15.85 -15.02 9.22
CA MET A 602 16.11 -16.31 8.60
C MET A 602 14.95 -16.75 7.68
N ASN A 603 15.28 -17.60 6.71
CA ASN A 603 14.27 -18.25 5.88
C ASN A 603 13.61 -19.36 6.71
N ALA A 604 12.50 -19.04 7.38
CA ALA A 604 11.80 -19.94 8.28
C ALA A 604 10.30 -19.63 8.26
N GLY A 605 9.53 -20.69 8.10
CA GLY A 605 8.08 -20.56 7.98
C GLY A 605 7.58 -20.74 6.55
N GLN A 606 6.33 -21.19 6.47
CA GLN A 606 5.66 -21.43 5.19
C GLN A 606 4.19 -21.03 5.27
N ILE A 607 3.70 -20.43 4.17
CA ILE A 607 2.30 -20.06 3.99
C ILE A 607 1.77 -20.70 2.70
N GLU A 608 0.56 -21.22 2.76
CA GLU A 608 -0.15 -21.76 1.61
C GLU A 608 -1.34 -20.87 1.26
N ASN A 609 -1.50 -20.57 -0.03
CA ASN A 609 -2.71 -20.00 -0.63
C ASN A 609 -3.20 -20.96 -1.71
N LYS A 610 -4.47 -21.33 -1.67
CA LYS A 610 -5.10 -22.12 -2.71
C LYS A 610 -6.51 -21.62 -2.99
N GLY A 611 -6.91 -21.68 -4.24
CA GLY A 611 -8.21 -21.12 -4.61
C GLY A 611 -8.69 -21.48 -5.98
N ILE A 612 -9.87 -20.95 -6.25
CA ILE A 612 -10.56 -21.03 -7.54
C ILE A 612 -11.00 -19.63 -7.94
N GLU A 613 -10.85 -19.34 -9.21
CA GLU A 613 -11.29 -18.10 -9.85
C GLU A 613 -12.19 -18.44 -11.02
N ILE A 614 -13.30 -17.73 -11.16
CA ILE A 614 -14.23 -17.87 -12.27
C ILE A 614 -14.55 -16.48 -12.80
N GLN A 615 -14.39 -16.32 -14.11
CA GLN A 615 -14.82 -15.13 -14.83
C GLN A 615 -15.73 -15.51 -15.97
N VAL A 616 -16.88 -14.86 -16.04
CA VAL A 616 -17.87 -15.05 -17.08
C VAL A 616 -18.07 -13.71 -17.77
N SER A 617 -17.73 -13.63 -19.04
CA SER A 617 -17.95 -12.45 -19.87
C SER A 617 -18.96 -12.77 -20.97
N ALA A 618 -20.03 -11.98 -21.08
CA ALA A 618 -21.09 -12.20 -22.03
C ALA A 618 -21.39 -10.92 -22.82
N THR A 619 -21.59 -11.09 -24.13
CA THR A 619 -22.10 -10.05 -25.05
C THR A 619 -23.35 -10.58 -25.72
N PRO A 620 -24.48 -10.67 -25.00
CA PRO A 620 -25.70 -11.31 -25.51
C PRO A 620 -26.32 -10.54 -26.68
N PHE A 621 -26.11 -9.25 -26.79
CA PHE A 621 -26.62 -8.41 -27.87
C PHE A 621 -25.46 -7.72 -28.58
N LYS A 622 -25.39 -7.88 -29.89
CA LYS A 622 -24.39 -7.28 -30.79
C LYS A 622 -25.13 -6.63 -31.97
N GLY A 623 -25.35 -5.33 -31.94
CA GLY A 623 -26.05 -4.57 -32.97
C GLY A 623 -26.15 -3.11 -32.59
N ASP A 624 -27.21 -2.42 -33.00
CA ASP A 624 -27.48 -1.02 -32.63
C ASP A 624 -27.55 -0.87 -31.10
N PHE A 625 -28.03 -1.89 -30.39
CA PHE A 625 -27.91 -2.07 -28.96
C PHE A 625 -26.85 -3.15 -28.69
N SER A 626 -25.76 -2.76 -28.03
CA SER A 626 -24.73 -3.68 -27.57
C SER A 626 -24.71 -3.73 -26.04
N TRP A 627 -24.75 -4.94 -25.49
CA TRP A 627 -24.65 -5.13 -24.05
C TRP A 627 -23.51 -6.10 -23.75
N GLU A 628 -22.51 -5.61 -23.00
CA GLU A 628 -21.42 -6.41 -22.48
C GLU A 628 -21.50 -6.46 -20.96
N THR A 629 -21.34 -7.64 -20.40
CA THR A 629 -21.33 -7.86 -18.95
C THR A 629 -20.24 -8.85 -18.57
N THR A 630 -19.58 -8.58 -17.44
CA THR A 630 -18.56 -9.48 -16.87
C THR A 630 -18.88 -9.73 -15.41
N LEU A 631 -18.95 -11.01 -15.04
CA LEU A 631 -19.07 -11.48 -13.66
C LEU A 631 -17.77 -12.15 -13.26
N SER A 632 -17.16 -11.68 -12.16
CA SER A 632 -15.95 -12.25 -11.60
C SER A 632 -16.22 -12.76 -10.18
N TRP A 633 -15.84 -14.00 -9.93
CA TRP A 633 -15.91 -14.61 -8.60
C TRP A 633 -14.60 -15.31 -8.27
N SER A 634 -14.16 -15.20 -7.01
CA SER A 634 -12.96 -15.89 -6.54
C SER A 634 -13.08 -16.28 -5.08
N LYS A 635 -12.44 -17.40 -4.74
CA LYS A 635 -12.27 -17.87 -3.36
C LYS A 635 -10.82 -18.25 -3.12
N ASN A 636 -10.19 -17.60 -2.14
CA ASN A 636 -8.84 -17.93 -1.67
C ASN A 636 -8.90 -18.47 -0.25
N ASN A 637 -8.20 -19.56 0.02
CA ASN A 637 -7.96 -20.09 1.34
C ASN A 637 -6.48 -19.92 1.69
N ASN A 638 -6.21 -19.13 2.73
CA ASN A 638 -4.87 -18.92 3.27
C ASN A 638 -4.64 -19.78 4.50
N LYS A 639 -3.43 -20.34 4.65
CA LYS A 639 -3.06 -21.17 5.79
C LYS A 639 -1.57 -21.06 6.11
N ILE A 640 -1.23 -20.84 7.38
CA ILE A 640 0.13 -20.93 7.88
C ILE A 640 0.48 -22.39 8.06
N LEU A 641 1.53 -22.87 7.39
CA LEU A 641 1.98 -24.27 7.47
C LEU A 641 3.04 -24.47 8.56
N SER A 642 3.95 -23.50 8.72
CA SER A 642 5.01 -23.54 9.75
C SER A 642 5.46 -22.12 10.09
N LEU A 643 6.08 -21.96 11.26
CA LEU A 643 6.71 -20.74 11.77
C LEU A 643 8.13 -21.03 12.22
N ALA A 644 8.94 -19.97 12.42
CA ALA A 644 10.32 -20.09 12.91
C ALA A 644 10.38 -20.79 14.27
N ASN A 645 11.50 -21.48 14.53
CA ASN A 645 11.78 -22.16 15.80
C ASN A 645 10.70 -23.19 16.21
N ASN A 646 9.97 -23.77 15.24
CA ASN A 646 8.84 -24.69 15.50
C ASN A 646 7.77 -24.11 16.45
N GLN A 647 7.62 -22.80 16.45
CA GLN A 647 6.55 -22.13 17.22
C GLN A 647 5.20 -22.48 16.62
N ASN A 648 4.20 -22.67 17.46
CA ASN A 648 2.82 -22.91 17.02
C ASN A 648 2.05 -21.61 16.77
N GLN A 649 2.57 -20.47 17.28
CA GLN A 649 1.92 -19.16 17.18
C GLN A 649 2.93 -18.03 17.20
N LEU A 650 2.58 -16.93 16.53
CA LEU A 650 3.18 -15.61 16.70
C LEU A 650 2.11 -14.69 17.29
N ALA A 651 2.46 -14.00 18.37
CA ALA A 651 1.68 -12.87 18.81
C ALA A 651 1.92 -11.73 17.82
N ASN A 652 0.88 -11.31 17.11
CA ASN A 652 0.97 -10.11 16.32
C ASN A 652 0.96 -8.90 17.25
N ALA A 653 1.47 -7.78 16.73
CA ALA A 653 1.49 -6.52 17.45
C ALA A 653 0.13 -6.27 18.13
N SER A 654 0.19 -5.81 19.35
CA SER A 654 -0.96 -5.32 20.08
C SER A 654 -1.72 -4.33 19.21
N ALA A 655 -3.02 -4.53 19.04
CA ALA A 655 -3.89 -3.51 18.47
C ALA A 655 -4.07 -2.33 19.44
N GLY A 656 -3.18 -2.18 20.44
CA GLY A 656 -3.20 -1.12 21.41
C GLY A 656 -4.40 -1.17 22.36
N THR A 657 -5.00 -2.31 22.57
CA THR A 657 -6.14 -2.46 23.49
C THR A 657 -5.71 -2.97 24.85
N LYS A 658 -6.42 -2.60 25.92
CA LYS A 658 -6.29 -3.19 27.26
C LYS A 658 -6.45 -4.72 27.27
N TRP A 659 -7.06 -5.25 26.23
CA TRP A 659 -7.33 -6.67 26.05
C TRP A 659 -6.16 -7.45 25.40
N GLY A 660 -5.04 -6.79 25.13
CA GLY A 660 -3.86 -7.39 24.52
C GLY A 660 -3.97 -7.58 23.01
N ASN A 661 -3.33 -8.61 22.49
CA ASN A 661 -3.28 -8.88 21.04
C ASN A 661 -4.61 -9.44 20.55
N VAL A 662 -5.30 -8.70 19.69
CA VAL A 662 -6.60 -9.11 19.10
C VAL A 662 -6.44 -9.89 17.78
N MET A 663 -5.22 -9.97 17.25
CA MET A 663 -4.89 -10.82 16.11
C MET A 663 -3.71 -11.73 16.44
N ARG A 664 -3.76 -12.97 15.96
CA ARG A 664 -2.69 -13.95 16.14
C ARG A 664 -2.49 -14.76 14.87
N ASN A 665 -1.26 -15.17 14.65
CA ASN A 665 -0.89 -16.11 13.60
C ASN A 665 -0.65 -17.48 14.22
N TYR A 666 -1.49 -18.46 13.88
CA TYR A 666 -1.37 -19.84 14.33
C TYR A 666 -1.02 -20.77 13.17
N VAL A 667 -0.17 -21.75 13.43
CA VAL A 667 0.03 -22.86 12.49
C VAL A 667 -1.29 -23.60 12.29
N GLY A 668 -1.65 -23.81 11.04
CA GLY A 668 -2.91 -24.45 10.65
C GLY A 668 -4.10 -23.50 10.44
N ARG A 669 -3.96 -22.21 10.74
CA ARG A 669 -4.98 -21.18 10.61
C ARG A 669 -4.62 -20.16 9.53
N PRO A 670 -5.59 -19.34 9.07
CA PRO A 670 -5.32 -18.20 8.22
C PRO A 670 -4.38 -17.19 8.89
N MET A 671 -3.67 -16.43 8.09
CA MET A 671 -2.87 -15.30 8.56
C MET A 671 -3.78 -14.17 9.03
N GLY A 672 -3.47 -13.59 10.20
CA GLY A 672 -4.27 -12.50 10.78
C GLY A 672 -5.60 -12.94 11.39
N ASP A 673 -5.68 -14.18 11.88
CA ASP A 673 -6.89 -14.71 12.52
C ASP A 673 -7.24 -13.88 13.78
N MET A 674 -8.51 -13.51 13.92
CA MET A 674 -8.98 -12.74 15.07
C MET A 674 -8.95 -13.59 16.34
N TYR A 675 -8.40 -13.03 17.42
CA TYR A 675 -8.33 -13.65 18.72
C TYR A 675 -8.91 -12.68 19.77
N MET A 676 -10.16 -12.90 20.11
CA MET A 676 -10.90 -12.01 21.01
C MET A 676 -11.59 -12.83 22.11
N LEU A 677 -11.89 -12.16 23.21
CA LEU A 677 -12.75 -12.73 24.26
C LEU A 677 -14.16 -12.93 23.70
N LYS A 678 -14.70 -14.11 23.90
CA LYS A 678 -16.10 -14.39 23.56
C LYS A 678 -16.98 -13.92 24.70
N VAL A 679 -17.86 -12.96 24.43
CA VAL A 679 -18.92 -12.57 25.37
C VAL A 679 -19.91 -13.73 25.48
N ILE A 680 -20.09 -14.27 26.67
CA ILE A 680 -21.01 -15.38 26.94
C ILE A 680 -22.28 -14.93 27.70
N GLY A 681 -22.34 -13.69 28.13
CA GLY A 681 -23.47 -13.07 28.79
C GLY A 681 -23.07 -11.79 29.49
N THR A 682 -24.07 -11.12 30.04
CA THR A 682 -23.93 -9.97 30.94
C THR A 682 -24.03 -10.46 32.39
N PHE A 683 -23.31 -9.83 33.29
CA PHE A 683 -23.49 -10.05 34.72
C PHE A 683 -24.78 -9.29 35.15
N ASN A 684 -25.72 -9.99 35.79
CA ASN A 684 -26.86 -9.38 36.42
C ASN A 684 -26.47 -8.93 37.84
#